data_ddc3b1cb8046c069b2cc770fbbf9bea2
#
_entry.id   ddc3b1cb8046c069b2cc770fbbf9bea2
#
_cell.length_a   1.000
_cell.length_b   1.000
_cell.length_c   1.000
_cell.angle_alpha   90.00
_cell.angle_beta   90.00
_cell.angle_gamma   90.00
#
_symmetry.space_group_name_H-M   'P 1'
#
loop_
_entity.id
_entity.type
_entity.pdbx_description
1 polymer ?
#
loop_
_entity_poly.entity_id
_entity_poly.type
_entity_poly.pdbx_seq_one_letter_code
_entity_poly.pdbx_strand_id
1 'polypeptide(L)'
;VTRTNRALLIGASTEPPADWPRTLPAALDRAAQDLGRGITYVDDEGLERFQNYRHLRRAAGTLGEYLAEQLPPGTPVLIAAVDARVQLTAFWGCVLAGAVPVPVGRTGALGTVSAVGERIRAAHELLGQPVVLVDDPVAAVPVDFQITVGADGTARPLGGRPADRPAAPPMAAGIALGLLTSGSTGRPKCVLLTHAALAHRAWAAAEYNDLRASDVALNWMPLDHVGGIVMWATQAVFLGCSLVQVDTARVLADPLAWLDLLEAHRAGTTWAPNFGFALVCSALRRAPQRRWRLHRLRHVLDGGEAVVAAVADEFIELLAPHGLSRAVFRPAWGMSETGSGVVYSRPSLDDPGIPAVRVRMTADERVRHEAPGAAGALELAVTGAPVPGVRIRVVRPDGSVCDEDQLGAVQVAGATLFTGYLGADAALRDGWFTTGDQGFVTGGALVVTGRDDDVVVINGGNIPCQEIEAVVAQVEGVLDGYAAFTVLEHPDGPPRRAVFVSVRPDAEVADAIRERVALRFGFAVDEVRVLSTADFPRTATGKIQRARLRAGHRALHPETTVRRRVSLVRRRDPLAAKVSEVWTDLLGDPPRPATSFFAAGGTSMAAVRCVATLGALLGRRVPVGLLYEHPTFAEFIAALEPLPRRAGPVSALVEQGSPG
;
A
#
# COMPACT_ATOMS: atom_id res chain seq x y z
N VAL A 1 18.80 17.87 19.08
CA VAL A 1 19.58 16.68 18.69
C VAL A 1 21.05 16.96 19.01
N THR A 2 21.61 16.20 19.95
CA THR A 2 23.05 16.30 20.26
C THR A 2 23.81 15.75 19.05
N ARG A 3 24.53 16.58 18.31
CA ARG A 3 25.38 16.13 17.19
C ARG A 3 26.52 15.28 17.75
N THR A 4 26.38 13.99 17.63
CA THR A 4 27.49 13.05 17.70
C THR A 4 27.86 12.72 16.27
N ASN A 5 29.16 12.64 15.93
CA ASN A 5 29.62 12.17 14.60
C ASN A 5 29.23 10.68 14.32
N ARG A 6 28.32 10.14 15.08
CA ARG A 6 27.87 8.74 14.98
C ARG A 6 26.46 8.69 14.37
N ALA A 7 26.23 7.65 13.57
CA ALA A 7 24.94 7.34 12.94
C ALA A 7 23.91 6.86 13.98
N LEU A 8 23.58 7.73 14.94
CA LEU A 8 22.61 7.51 16.01
C LEU A 8 21.65 8.70 16.09
N LEU A 9 20.37 8.43 15.86
CA LEU A 9 19.30 9.41 15.97
C LEU A 9 18.42 9.07 17.17
N ILE A 10 18.08 10.08 17.97
CA ILE A 10 17.25 9.93 19.17
C ILE A 10 16.07 10.90 19.04
N GLY A 11 14.86 10.37 19.00
CA GLY A 11 13.63 11.15 19.09
C GLY A 11 13.54 11.90 20.43
N ALA A 12 12.70 12.92 20.49
CA ALA A 12 12.51 13.66 21.73
C ALA A 12 12.12 12.73 22.89
N SER A 13 12.59 13.06 24.09
CA SER A 13 12.29 12.33 25.32
C SER A 13 10.97 12.76 25.98
N THR A 14 10.02 13.28 25.18
CA THR A 14 8.69 13.65 25.64
C THR A 14 7.80 12.43 25.79
N GLU A 15 6.85 12.47 26.71
CA GLU A 15 5.90 11.41 27.00
C GLU A 15 4.48 11.86 26.63
N PRO A 16 3.59 10.91 26.27
CA PRO A 16 2.21 11.26 26.00
C PRO A 16 1.54 11.88 27.24
N PRO A 17 0.69 12.92 27.03
CA PRO A 17 -0.07 13.54 28.12
C PRO A 17 -0.85 12.52 28.96
N ALA A 18 -1.13 12.85 30.22
CA ALA A 18 -1.81 11.93 31.15
C ALA A 18 -3.20 11.53 30.66
N ASP A 19 -3.89 12.40 29.95
CA ASP A 19 -5.22 12.20 29.35
C ASP A 19 -5.19 11.49 27.99
N TRP A 20 -3.98 11.22 27.44
CA TRP A 20 -3.87 10.46 26.20
C TRP A 20 -4.32 9.01 26.40
N PRO A 21 -5.21 8.45 25.56
CA PRO A 21 -5.68 7.08 25.67
C PRO A 21 -4.52 6.08 25.59
N ARG A 22 -4.46 5.13 26.52
CA ARG A 22 -3.40 4.12 26.58
C ARG A 22 -3.76 2.81 25.87
N THR A 23 -5.04 2.68 25.46
CA THR A 23 -5.56 1.49 24.78
C THR A 23 -6.48 1.89 23.63
N LEU A 24 -6.66 0.99 22.66
CA LEU A 24 -7.60 1.18 21.57
C LEU A 24 -9.05 1.40 22.06
N PRO A 25 -9.60 0.56 23.02
CA PRO A 25 -10.93 0.83 23.55
C PRO A 25 -11.08 2.23 24.11
N ALA A 26 -10.14 2.68 24.94
CA ALA A 26 -10.18 4.03 25.52
C ALA A 26 -10.13 5.15 24.46
N ALA A 27 -9.38 4.92 23.37
CA ALA A 27 -9.35 5.87 22.25
C ALA A 27 -10.71 5.97 21.55
N LEU A 28 -11.36 4.83 21.29
CA LEU A 28 -12.68 4.81 20.66
C LEU A 28 -13.77 5.41 21.58
N ASP A 29 -13.72 5.12 22.89
CA ASP A 29 -14.64 5.69 23.87
C ASP A 29 -14.52 7.21 23.93
N ARG A 30 -13.28 7.75 23.87
CA ARG A 30 -13.03 9.18 23.80
C ARG A 30 -13.55 9.79 22.49
N ALA A 31 -13.22 9.20 21.35
CA ALA A 31 -13.66 9.69 20.04
C ALA A 31 -15.19 9.68 19.89
N ALA A 32 -15.87 8.71 20.50
CA ALA A 32 -17.32 8.57 20.47
C ALA A 32 -18.08 9.68 21.24
N GLN A 33 -17.39 10.55 21.99
CA GLN A 33 -17.98 11.69 22.68
C GLN A 33 -18.34 12.82 21.71
N ASP A 34 -17.58 12.97 20.62
CA ASP A 34 -17.85 13.97 19.57
C ASP A 34 -18.74 13.37 18.47
N LEU A 35 -19.95 13.94 18.30
CA LEU A 35 -20.92 13.50 17.29
C LEU A 35 -20.64 14.04 15.88
N GLY A 36 -19.84 15.10 15.79
CA GLY A 36 -19.45 15.74 14.53
C GLY A 36 -18.30 15.05 13.83
N ARG A 37 -17.61 14.11 14.51
CA ARG A 37 -16.44 13.41 13.98
C ARG A 37 -16.75 11.95 13.69
N GLY A 38 -16.04 11.40 12.71
CA GLY A 38 -16.26 10.03 12.29
C GLY A 38 -15.55 9.70 10.99
N ILE A 39 -16.06 8.69 10.32
CA ILE A 39 -15.51 8.16 9.09
C ILE A 39 -16.52 8.35 7.96
N THR A 40 -16.09 8.97 6.88
CA THR A 40 -16.80 8.97 5.59
C THR A 40 -16.22 7.86 4.73
N TYR A 41 -17.01 6.85 4.44
CA TYR A 41 -16.64 5.77 3.54
C TYR A 41 -17.04 6.14 2.12
N VAL A 42 -16.09 6.05 1.19
CA VAL A 42 -16.31 6.29 -0.24
C VAL A 42 -16.07 4.97 -0.96
N ASP A 43 -17.11 4.41 -1.56
CA ASP A 43 -17.01 3.16 -2.30
C ASP A 43 -16.38 3.36 -3.70
N ASP A 44 -16.21 2.27 -4.44
CA ASP A 44 -15.61 2.25 -5.77
C ASP A 44 -16.41 3.07 -6.81
N GLU A 45 -17.73 3.28 -6.57
CA GLU A 45 -18.60 4.14 -7.39
C GLU A 45 -18.56 5.61 -6.96
N GLY A 46 -18.03 5.90 -5.78
CA GLY A 46 -17.97 7.23 -5.19
C GLY A 46 -19.21 7.58 -4.34
N LEU A 47 -20.01 6.59 -3.97
CA LEU A 47 -21.07 6.81 -3.00
C LEU A 47 -20.48 6.98 -1.60
N GLU A 48 -20.87 8.06 -0.96
CA GLU A 48 -20.40 8.41 0.38
C GLU A 48 -21.39 8.00 1.47
N ARG A 49 -20.84 7.43 2.55
CA ARG A 49 -21.62 7.08 3.74
C ARG A 49 -20.87 7.54 4.99
N PHE A 50 -21.46 8.47 5.74
CA PHE A 50 -20.88 8.95 6.99
C PHE A 50 -21.32 8.10 8.18
N GLN A 51 -20.37 7.73 9.04
CA GLN A 51 -20.57 7.05 10.31
C GLN A 51 -19.77 7.79 11.39
N ASN A 52 -20.43 8.46 12.33
CA ASN A 52 -19.72 9.06 13.46
C ASN A 52 -19.16 7.98 14.40
N TYR A 53 -18.16 8.34 15.22
CA TYR A 53 -17.51 7.40 16.11
C TYR A 53 -18.44 6.80 17.17
N ARG A 54 -19.50 7.47 17.56
CA ARG A 54 -20.53 6.91 18.47
C ARG A 54 -21.29 5.76 17.81
N HIS A 55 -21.66 5.89 16.54
CA HIS A 55 -22.30 4.81 15.79
C HIS A 55 -21.33 3.65 15.56
N LEU A 56 -20.07 3.93 15.23
CA LEU A 56 -19.03 2.88 15.13
C LEU A 56 -18.87 2.16 16.47
N ARG A 57 -18.77 2.91 17.59
CA ARG A 57 -18.64 2.34 18.94
C ARG A 57 -19.82 1.44 19.31
N ARG A 58 -21.04 1.85 18.94
CA ARG A 58 -22.25 1.04 19.16
C ARG A 58 -22.22 -0.25 18.34
N ALA A 59 -22.00 -0.15 17.03
CA ALA A 59 -21.95 -1.32 16.15
C ALA A 59 -20.84 -2.30 16.58
N ALA A 60 -19.64 -1.78 16.85
CA ALA A 60 -18.56 -2.57 17.39
C ALA A 60 -18.87 -3.18 18.76
N GLY A 61 -19.63 -2.48 19.61
CA GLY A 61 -20.09 -3.00 20.91
C GLY A 61 -21.02 -4.20 20.75
N THR A 62 -22.00 -4.13 19.88
CA THR A 62 -22.92 -5.25 19.58
C THR A 62 -22.14 -6.50 19.14
N LEU A 63 -21.19 -6.33 18.20
CA LEU A 63 -20.33 -7.43 17.79
C LEU A 63 -19.41 -7.89 18.91
N GLY A 64 -18.87 -6.94 19.69
CA GLY A 64 -17.94 -7.24 20.79
C GLY A 64 -18.60 -8.07 21.88
N GLU A 65 -19.84 -7.77 22.28
CA GLU A 65 -20.63 -8.57 23.22
C GLU A 65 -20.82 -10.00 22.69
N TYR A 66 -21.25 -10.13 21.43
CA TYR A 66 -21.41 -11.43 20.80
C TYR A 66 -20.10 -12.25 20.81
N LEU A 67 -18.96 -11.62 20.43
CA LEU A 67 -17.66 -12.31 20.40
C LEU A 67 -17.17 -12.68 21.79
N ALA A 68 -17.37 -11.82 22.79
CA ALA A 68 -16.95 -12.08 24.18
C ALA A 68 -17.70 -13.27 24.82
N GLU A 69 -18.94 -13.53 24.37
CA GLU A 69 -19.69 -14.73 24.77
C GLU A 69 -19.15 -16.02 24.14
N GLN A 70 -18.52 -15.91 22.97
CA GLN A 70 -18.10 -17.06 22.16
C GLN A 70 -16.61 -17.39 22.29
N LEU A 71 -15.76 -16.40 22.60
CA LEU A 71 -14.31 -16.50 22.51
C LEU A 71 -13.61 -16.05 23.80
N PRO A 72 -12.62 -16.78 24.28
CA PRO A 72 -11.76 -16.32 25.36
C PRO A 72 -10.99 -15.04 24.99
N PRO A 73 -10.66 -14.17 25.96
CA PRO A 73 -9.80 -13.01 25.71
C PRO A 73 -8.45 -13.42 25.10
N GLY A 74 -7.92 -12.57 24.21
CA GLY A 74 -6.66 -12.82 23.48
C GLY A 74 -6.80 -13.76 22.29
N THR A 75 -7.98 -14.34 22.03
CA THR A 75 -8.17 -15.20 20.86
C THR A 75 -7.97 -14.40 19.57
N PRO A 76 -7.12 -14.87 18.63
CA PRO A 76 -7.01 -14.25 17.31
C PRO A 76 -8.33 -14.42 16.53
N VAL A 77 -8.70 -13.37 15.79
CA VAL A 77 -9.87 -13.37 14.91
C VAL A 77 -9.44 -12.83 13.55
N LEU A 78 -9.57 -13.64 12.52
CA LEU A 78 -9.25 -13.25 11.17
C LEU A 78 -10.38 -12.38 10.60
N ILE A 79 -10.06 -11.23 10.03
CA ILE A 79 -11.04 -10.33 9.40
C ILE A 79 -10.83 -10.34 7.90
N ALA A 80 -11.79 -10.94 7.18
CA ALA A 80 -11.76 -11.10 5.74
C ALA A 80 -13.03 -10.49 5.09
N ALA A 81 -13.29 -9.22 5.36
CA ALA A 81 -14.39 -8.45 4.78
C ALA A 81 -13.89 -7.56 3.62
N VAL A 82 -14.78 -7.22 2.68
CA VAL A 82 -14.50 -6.31 1.54
C VAL A 82 -14.96 -4.90 1.87
N ASP A 83 -16.17 -4.74 2.40
CA ASP A 83 -16.71 -3.43 2.79
C ASP A 83 -15.90 -2.84 3.95
N ALA A 84 -15.32 -1.66 3.75
CA ALA A 84 -14.48 -0.99 4.74
C ALA A 84 -15.23 -0.69 6.06
N ARG A 85 -16.54 -0.45 6.01
CA ARG A 85 -17.38 -0.26 7.19
C ARG A 85 -17.51 -1.52 8.01
N VAL A 86 -17.70 -2.67 7.33
CA VAL A 86 -17.72 -3.98 7.98
C VAL A 86 -16.36 -4.32 8.56
N GLN A 87 -15.28 -4.08 7.80
CA GLN A 87 -13.91 -4.28 8.28
C GLN A 87 -13.61 -3.53 9.58
N LEU A 88 -13.94 -2.22 9.63
CA LEU A 88 -13.68 -1.41 10.82
C LEU A 88 -14.64 -1.77 11.96
N THR A 89 -15.90 -2.11 11.68
CA THR A 89 -16.82 -2.64 12.70
C THR A 89 -16.29 -3.95 13.29
N ALA A 90 -15.81 -4.86 12.45
CA ALA A 90 -15.20 -6.13 12.87
C ALA A 90 -13.91 -5.91 13.69
N PHE A 91 -13.03 -5.02 13.21
CA PHE A 91 -11.80 -4.66 13.92
C PHE A 91 -12.08 -4.15 15.34
N TRP A 92 -12.94 -3.13 15.46
CA TRP A 92 -13.27 -2.55 16.76
C TRP A 92 -14.11 -3.49 17.63
N GLY A 93 -14.94 -4.34 17.02
CA GLY A 93 -15.68 -5.39 17.75
C GLY A 93 -14.74 -6.40 18.40
N CYS A 94 -13.74 -6.89 17.67
CA CYS A 94 -12.68 -7.75 18.25
C CYS A 94 -11.94 -7.06 19.41
N VAL A 95 -11.53 -5.79 19.20
CA VAL A 95 -10.84 -5.00 20.23
C VAL A 95 -11.69 -4.85 21.50
N LEU A 96 -12.99 -4.59 21.36
CA LEU A 96 -13.91 -4.45 22.50
C LEU A 96 -14.22 -5.76 23.18
N ALA A 97 -14.19 -6.88 22.45
CA ALA A 97 -14.32 -8.23 23.02
C ALA A 97 -13.06 -8.69 23.78
N GLY A 98 -11.95 -7.95 23.68
CA GLY A 98 -10.65 -8.40 24.14
C GLY A 98 -10.03 -9.48 23.26
N ALA A 99 -10.56 -9.73 22.07
CA ALA A 99 -9.98 -10.58 21.04
C ALA A 99 -8.92 -9.81 20.23
N VAL A 100 -8.04 -10.52 19.52
CA VAL A 100 -6.99 -9.89 18.70
C VAL A 100 -7.39 -9.90 17.23
N PRO A 101 -7.76 -8.75 16.63
CA PRO A 101 -8.06 -8.66 15.21
C PRO A 101 -6.82 -8.91 14.35
N VAL A 102 -6.99 -9.68 13.26
CA VAL A 102 -5.97 -9.92 12.25
C VAL A 102 -6.59 -9.65 10.87
N PRO A 103 -6.48 -8.43 10.32
CA PRO A 103 -7.03 -8.12 9.01
C PRO A 103 -6.30 -8.87 7.88
N VAL A 104 -7.06 -9.40 6.92
CA VAL A 104 -6.54 -10.00 5.69
C VAL A 104 -7.32 -9.48 4.49
N GLY A 105 -6.63 -8.95 3.49
CA GLY A 105 -7.29 -8.40 2.31
C GLY A 105 -7.97 -9.50 1.47
N ARG A 106 -9.24 -9.27 1.15
CA ARG A 106 -10.03 -10.06 0.20
C ARG A 106 -9.95 -9.52 -1.23
N THR A 107 -9.79 -8.21 -1.35
CA THR A 107 -9.59 -7.56 -2.64
C THR A 107 -8.10 -7.54 -2.94
N GLY A 108 -7.69 -8.40 -3.86
CA GLY A 108 -6.40 -8.23 -4.49
C GLY A 108 -6.52 -7.09 -5.50
N ALA A 109 -6.41 -5.84 -5.07
CA ALA A 109 -6.29 -4.73 -6.02
C ALA A 109 -5.13 -4.97 -7.01
N LEU A 110 -4.23 -5.91 -6.68
CA LEU A 110 -3.00 -6.24 -7.39
C LEU A 110 -2.70 -7.76 -7.42
N GLY A 111 -3.69 -8.65 -7.19
CA GLY A 111 -3.49 -10.10 -7.17
C GLY A 111 -4.64 -10.90 -7.79
N THR A 112 -4.42 -12.15 -8.17
CA THR A 112 -5.45 -13.07 -8.66
C THR A 112 -6.37 -13.55 -7.52
N VAL A 113 -7.61 -13.93 -7.83
CA VAL A 113 -8.55 -14.50 -6.84
C VAL A 113 -7.97 -15.75 -6.18
N SER A 114 -7.26 -16.60 -6.92
CA SER A 114 -6.54 -17.77 -6.38
C SER A 114 -5.51 -17.37 -5.32
N ALA A 115 -4.72 -16.35 -5.58
CA ALA A 115 -3.71 -15.85 -4.64
C ALA A 115 -4.32 -15.24 -3.36
N VAL A 116 -5.51 -14.64 -3.46
CA VAL A 116 -6.26 -14.14 -2.31
C VAL A 116 -6.73 -15.30 -1.43
N GLY A 117 -7.34 -16.33 -2.04
CA GLY A 117 -7.79 -17.52 -1.31
C GLY A 117 -6.66 -18.27 -0.62
N GLU A 118 -5.50 -18.43 -1.28
CA GLU A 118 -4.31 -19.03 -0.70
C GLU A 118 -3.78 -18.24 0.49
N ARG A 119 -3.77 -16.90 0.40
CA ARG A 119 -3.34 -16.02 1.50
C ARG A 119 -4.26 -16.12 2.70
N ILE A 120 -5.58 -16.14 2.49
CA ILE A 120 -6.56 -16.30 3.59
C ILE A 120 -6.38 -17.67 4.25
N ARG A 121 -6.22 -18.73 3.47
CA ARG A 121 -6.00 -20.10 3.98
C ARG A 121 -4.71 -20.18 4.78
N ALA A 122 -3.61 -19.67 4.25
CA ALA A 122 -2.32 -19.65 4.93
C ALA A 122 -2.36 -18.85 6.25
N ALA A 123 -3.09 -17.72 6.27
CA ALA A 123 -3.31 -16.93 7.48
C ALA A 123 -4.15 -17.69 8.52
N HIS A 124 -5.23 -18.36 8.06
CA HIS A 124 -6.10 -19.17 8.92
C HIS A 124 -5.33 -20.33 9.56
N GLU A 125 -4.48 -21.02 8.78
CA GLU A 125 -3.61 -22.09 9.30
C GLU A 125 -2.56 -21.54 10.28
N LEU A 126 -1.88 -20.43 9.93
CA LEU A 126 -0.85 -19.79 10.77
C LEU A 126 -1.39 -19.42 12.15
N LEU A 127 -2.64 -18.96 12.21
CA LEU A 127 -3.29 -18.49 13.43
C LEU A 127 -3.95 -19.61 14.25
N GLY A 128 -3.81 -20.88 13.86
CA GLY A 128 -4.42 -22.00 14.55
C GLY A 128 -5.92 -22.15 14.30
N GLN A 129 -6.36 -21.83 13.09
CA GLN A 129 -7.73 -21.95 12.61
C GLN A 129 -8.75 -21.13 13.42
N PRO A 130 -8.55 -19.80 13.52
CA PRO A 130 -9.45 -18.92 14.24
C PRO A 130 -10.80 -18.75 13.54
N VAL A 131 -11.74 -18.13 14.25
CA VAL A 131 -12.96 -17.58 13.66
C VAL A 131 -12.59 -16.52 12.60
N VAL A 132 -13.34 -16.51 11.50
CA VAL A 132 -13.19 -15.57 10.38
C VAL A 132 -14.43 -14.70 10.26
N LEU A 133 -14.28 -13.40 10.43
CA LEU A 133 -15.35 -12.42 10.22
C LEU A 133 -15.36 -12.01 8.75
N VAL A 134 -16.52 -12.12 8.12
CA VAL A 134 -16.73 -11.85 6.69
C VAL A 134 -17.99 -11.01 6.48
N ASP A 135 -18.06 -10.26 5.41
CA ASP A 135 -19.31 -9.67 4.89
C ASP A 135 -20.07 -10.67 4.00
N ASP A 136 -19.31 -11.43 3.21
CA ASP A 136 -19.80 -12.54 2.37
C ASP A 136 -18.94 -13.79 2.57
N PRO A 137 -19.50 -15.01 2.39
CA PRO A 137 -18.77 -16.26 2.54
C PRO A 137 -17.48 -16.33 1.71
N VAL A 138 -16.45 -16.96 2.27
CA VAL A 138 -15.14 -17.16 1.62
C VAL A 138 -14.90 -18.65 1.41
N ALA A 139 -14.77 -19.08 0.17
CA ALA A 139 -14.56 -20.50 -0.16
C ALA A 139 -13.21 -21.07 0.34
N ALA A 140 -12.24 -20.20 0.67
CA ALA A 140 -10.91 -20.59 1.12
C ALA A 140 -10.88 -21.19 2.54
N VAL A 141 -11.94 -21.00 3.33
CA VAL A 141 -12.05 -21.44 4.73
C VAL A 141 -13.38 -22.19 4.90
N PRO A 142 -13.44 -23.29 5.69
CA PRO A 142 -14.69 -23.97 5.95
C PRO A 142 -15.73 -23.02 6.55
N VAL A 143 -16.98 -23.15 6.11
CA VAL A 143 -18.11 -22.28 6.54
C VAL A 143 -18.31 -22.29 8.06
N ASP A 144 -17.95 -23.39 8.68
CA ASP A 144 -18.03 -23.54 10.12
C ASP A 144 -17.16 -22.54 10.89
N PHE A 145 -16.10 -22.02 10.35
CA PHE A 145 -15.25 -21.00 10.97
C PHE A 145 -15.72 -19.58 10.65
N GLN A 146 -16.73 -19.40 9.81
CA GLN A 146 -17.12 -18.10 9.32
C GLN A 146 -18.34 -17.53 10.06
N ILE A 147 -18.26 -16.24 10.35
CA ILE A 147 -19.35 -15.43 10.89
C ILE A 147 -19.55 -14.25 9.94
N THR A 148 -20.74 -14.11 9.37
CA THR A 148 -21.11 -12.91 8.64
C THR A 148 -21.36 -11.77 9.61
N VAL A 149 -20.83 -10.59 9.27
CA VAL A 149 -20.92 -9.37 10.07
C VAL A 149 -21.56 -8.27 9.24
N GLY A 150 -22.57 -7.63 9.81
CA GLY A 150 -23.15 -6.41 9.27
C GLY A 150 -22.39 -5.15 9.72
N ALA A 151 -22.55 -4.08 8.97
CA ALA A 151 -21.98 -2.77 9.34
C ALA A 151 -22.61 -2.17 10.62
N ASP A 152 -23.72 -2.70 11.08
CA ASP A 152 -24.41 -2.38 12.35
C ASP A 152 -23.91 -3.23 13.54
N GLY A 153 -22.99 -4.17 13.29
CA GLY A 153 -22.44 -5.08 14.29
C GLY A 153 -23.23 -6.38 14.46
N THR A 154 -24.29 -6.60 13.70
CA THR A 154 -24.98 -7.89 13.71
C THR A 154 -24.06 -9.00 13.26
N ALA A 155 -24.13 -10.15 13.93
CA ALA A 155 -23.28 -11.30 13.66
C ALA A 155 -24.12 -12.57 13.48
N ARG A 156 -23.81 -13.36 12.44
CA ARG A 156 -24.47 -14.64 12.18
C ARG A 156 -23.44 -15.70 11.80
N PRO A 157 -23.30 -16.77 12.57
CA PRO A 157 -22.46 -17.89 12.19
C PRO A 157 -23.02 -18.59 10.96
N LEU A 158 -22.17 -18.97 10.01
CA LEU A 158 -22.54 -19.72 8.81
C LEU A 158 -22.63 -21.22 9.06
N GLY A 159 -21.92 -21.72 10.09
CA GLY A 159 -21.97 -23.10 10.58
C GLY A 159 -22.40 -23.17 12.04
N GLY A 160 -21.83 -24.08 12.84
CA GLY A 160 -22.09 -24.17 14.26
C GLY A 160 -21.58 -22.96 15.05
N ARG A 161 -21.94 -22.87 16.34
CA ARG A 161 -21.46 -21.78 17.21
C ARG A 161 -19.95 -21.88 17.40
N PRO A 162 -19.20 -20.75 17.40
CA PRO A 162 -17.76 -20.76 17.69
C PRO A 162 -17.39 -21.41 19.03
N ALA A 163 -18.22 -21.22 20.07
CA ALA A 163 -18.03 -21.81 21.39
C ALA A 163 -18.10 -23.35 21.42
N ASP A 164 -18.67 -23.97 20.40
CA ASP A 164 -18.77 -25.44 20.29
C ASP A 164 -17.46 -26.07 19.79
N ARG A 165 -16.41 -25.29 19.58
CA ARG A 165 -15.12 -25.73 19.04
C ARG A 165 -13.96 -25.33 19.94
N PRO A 166 -12.80 -26.01 19.80
CA PRO A 166 -11.57 -25.51 20.36
C PRO A 166 -11.27 -24.12 19.83
N ALA A 167 -11.14 -23.13 20.71
CA ALA A 167 -10.69 -21.80 20.30
C ALA A 167 -9.23 -21.86 19.83
N ALA A 168 -8.87 -21.02 18.86
CA ALA A 168 -7.47 -20.83 18.51
C ALA A 168 -6.68 -20.38 19.75
N PRO A 169 -5.41 -20.77 19.90
CA PRO A 169 -4.61 -20.41 21.07
C PRO A 169 -4.60 -18.90 21.29
N PRO A 170 -4.88 -18.41 22.52
CA PRO A 170 -4.85 -16.98 22.79
C PRO A 170 -3.43 -16.42 22.67
N MET A 171 -3.33 -15.20 22.18
CA MET A 171 -2.08 -14.44 22.14
C MET A 171 -1.74 -13.90 23.53
N ALA A 172 -0.49 -13.49 23.72
CA ALA A 172 -0.04 -12.90 24.99
C ALA A 172 -0.89 -11.69 25.39
N ALA A 173 -1.03 -11.48 26.71
CA ALA A 173 -1.80 -10.36 27.23
C ALA A 173 -1.27 -9.01 26.72
N GLY A 174 -2.19 -8.10 26.41
CA GLY A 174 -1.86 -6.76 25.92
C GLY A 174 -1.66 -6.65 24.40
N ILE A 175 -1.64 -7.77 23.65
CA ILE A 175 -1.67 -7.71 22.19
C ILE A 175 -3.01 -7.13 21.73
N ALA A 176 -2.94 -6.14 20.86
CA ALA A 176 -4.09 -5.40 20.36
C ALA A 176 -4.39 -5.64 18.88
N LEU A 177 -3.39 -6.10 18.13
CA LEU A 177 -3.46 -6.26 16.68
C LEU A 177 -2.41 -7.24 16.18
N GLY A 178 -2.79 -8.16 15.31
CA GLY A 178 -1.90 -8.95 14.48
C GLY A 178 -1.87 -8.41 13.05
N LEU A 179 -0.69 -8.21 12.48
CA LEU A 179 -0.52 -7.79 11.09
C LEU A 179 0.21 -8.86 10.28
N LEU A 180 -0.39 -9.27 9.18
CA LEU A 180 0.22 -10.22 8.27
C LEU A 180 1.20 -9.51 7.34
N THR A 181 2.44 -10.00 7.27
CA THR A 181 3.47 -9.52 6.35
C THR A 181 3.91 -10.65 5.43
N SER A 182 4.22 -10.30 4.16
CA SER A 182 4.85 -11.25 3.25
C SER A 182 6.31 -11.44 3.69
N GLY A 183 6.59 -12.54 4.39
CA GLY A 183 7.96 -12.88 4.76
C GLY A 183 8.87 -13.05 3.53
N SER A 184 10.16 -12.73 3.65
CA SER A 184 11.18 -12.97 2.61
C SER A 184 11.24 -14.45 2.16
N THR A 185 10.78 -15.37 3.01
CA THR A 185 10.71 -16.82 2.76
C THR A 185 9.43 -17.27 2.04
N GLY A 186 8.53 -16.34 1.67
CA GLY A 186 7.24 -16.64 1.01
C GLY A 186 6.11 -17.12 1.93
N ARG A 187 6.39 -17.42 3.21
CA ARG A 187 5.36 -17.72 4.20
C ARG A 187 4.96 -16.44 4.94
N PRO A 188 3.66 -16.22 5.21
CA PRO A 188 3.22 -15.05 5.96
C PRO A 188 3.76 -15.11 7.40
N LYS A 189 4.16 -13.96 7.94
CA LYS A 189 4.47 -13.76 9.35
C LYS A 189 3.38 -12.87 9.95
N CYS A 190 3.02 -13.10 11.20
CA CYS A 190 2.10 -12.24 11.91
C CYS A 190 2.86 -11.40 12.96
N VAL A 191 2.94 -10.11 12.73
CA VAL A 191 3.54 -9.10 13.62
C VAL A 191 2.56 -8.80 14.75
N LEU A 192 3.01 -8.86 15.98
CA LEU A 192 2.18 -8.66 17.19
C LEU A 192 2.41 -7.28 17.79
N LEU A 193 1.38 -6.43 17.78
CA LEU A 193 1.41 -5.07 18.30
C LEU A 193 0.56 -4.95 19.58
N THR A 194 1.10 -4.31 20.61
CA THR A 194 0.39 -4.06 21.86
C THR A 194 -0.44 -2.77 21.82
N HIS A 195 -1.43 -2.67 22.70
CA HIS A 195 -2.16 -1.41 22.93
C HIS A 195 -1.20 -0.25 23.25
N ALA A 196 -0.19 -0.50 24.09
CA ALA A 196 0.77 0.52 24.50
C ALA A 196 1.62 1.03 23.33
N ALA A 197 2.12 0.11 22.47
CA ALA A 197 2.91 0.47 21.31
C ALA A 197 2.08 1.30 20.30
N LEU A 198 0.83 0.90 20.04
CA LEU A 198 -0.07 1.61 19.14
C LEU A 198 -0.46 3.00 19.69
N ALA A 199 -0.73 3.10 21.00
CA ALA A 199 -1.07 4.37 21.67
C ALA A 199 0.12 5.34 21.63
N HIS A 200 1.34 4.85 21.95
CA HIS A 200 2.55 5.64 21.90
C HIS A 200 2.86 6.12 20.46
N ARG A 201 2.78 5.19 19.50
CA ARG A 201 2.98 5.52 18.09
C ARG A 201 2.00 6.60 17.59
N ALA A 202 0.71 6.48 17.96
CA ALA A 202 -0.30 7.44 17.56
C ALA A 202 -0.01 8.84 18.11
N TRP A 203 0.38 8.92 19.39
CA TRP A 203 0.79 10.16 20.00
C TRP A 203 2.08 10.73 19.38
N ALA A 204 3.13 9.92 19.29
CA ALA A 204 4.44 10.36 18.82
C ALA A 204 4.40 10.89 17.38
N ALA A 205 3.62 10.23 16.51
CA ALA A 205 3.42 10.71 15.14
C ALA A 205 2.60 12.00 15.09
N ALA A 206 1.59 12.15 15.96
CA ALA A 206 0.79 13.36 16.05
C ALA A 206 1.63 14.54 16.55
N GLU A 207 2.37 14.35 17.61
CA GLU A 207 3.28 15.36 18.19
C GLU A 207 4.36 15.79 17.18
N TYR A 208 5.00 14.82 16.53
CA TYR A 208 6.05 15.11 15.55
C TYR A 208 5.51 15.86 14.33
N ASN A 209 4.34 15.49 13.81
CA ASN A 209 3.78 16.05 12.59
C ASN A 209 2.72 17.13 12.85
N ASP A 210 2.49 17.56 14.09
CA ASP A 210 1.46 18.55 14.45
C ASP A 210 0.07 18.15 13.91
N LEU A 211 -0.31 16.85 14.06
CA LEU A 211 -1.62 16.37 13.67
C LEU A 211 -2.64 16.70 14.76
N ARG A 212 -3.83 17.13 14.35
CA ARG A 212 -4.84 17.71 15.25
C ARG A 212 -6.20 17.04 15.09
N ALA A 213 -7.02 17.09 16.14
CA ALA A 213 -8.41 16.67 16.07
C ALA A 213 -9.24 17.44 15.03
N SER A 214 -8.84 18.66 14.67
CA SER A 214 -9.49 19.47 13.63
C SER A 214 -9.16 19.03 12.20
N ASP A 215 -8.18 18.18 12.02
CA ASP A 215 -7.78 17.71 10.69
C ASP A 215 -8.84 16.79 10.07
N VAL A 216 -8.87 16.75 8.75
CA VAL A 216 -9.54 15.73 7.97
C VAL A 216 -8.45 14.89 7.32
N ALA A 217 -8.40 13.62 7.68
CA ALA A 217 -7.47 12.66 7.10
C ALA A 217 -8.13 11.92 5.93
N LEU A 218 -7.38 11.65 4.86
CA LEU A 218 -7.86 10.84 3.74
C LEU A 218 -6.95 9.65 3.51
N ASN A 219 -7.52 8.45 3.53
CA ASN A 219 -6.86 7.18 3.24
C ASN A 219 -7.57 6.45 2.10
N TRP A 220 -6.81 5.98 1.13
CA TRP A 220 -7.30 5.11 0.06
C TRP A 220 -6.54 3.78 -0.01
N MET A 221 -5.57 3.58 0.87
CA MET A 221 -4.86 2.31 0.96
C MET A 221 -5.65 1.26 1.77
N PRO A 222 -5.43 -0.03 1.46
CA PRO A 222 -6.17 -1.11 2.09
C PRO A 222 -6.02 -1.15 3.63
N LEU A 223 -7.11 -1.55 4.31
CA LEU A 223 -7.15 -1.66 5.77
C LEU A 223 -6.47 -2.94 6.33
N ASP A 224 -6.03 -3.86 5.49
CA ASP A 224 -5.20 -5.00 5.87
C ASP A 224 -3.70 -4.66 5.88
N HIS A 225 -3.33 -3.45 5.47
CA HIS A 225 -1.98 -2.93 5.52
C HIS A 225 -1.78 -2.00 6.72
N VAL A 226 -0.58 -2.05 7.35
CA VAL A 226 -0.25 -1.23 8.53
C VAL A 226 -0.52 0.26 8.31
N GLY A 227 -0.26 0.78 7.11
CA GLY A 227 -0.57 2.16 6.75
C GLY A 227 -2.06 2.46 6.81
N GLY A 228 -2.93 1.63 6.24
CA GLY A 228 -4.37 1.83 6.27
C GLY A 228 -4.96 1.71 7.66
N ILE A 229 -4.71 0.59 8.34
CA ILE A 229 -5.35 0.31 9.64
C ILE A 229 -4.71 1.08 10.81
N VAL A 230 -3.38 1.12 10.90
CA VAL A 230 -2.70 1.75 12.05
C VAL A 230 -2.44 3.23 11.79
N MET A 231 -1.77 3.57 10.68
CA MET A 231 -1.33 4.94 10.43
C MET A 231 -2.49 5.89 10.18
N TRP A 232 -3.63 5.39 9.66
CA TRP A 232 -4.80 6.23 9.35
C TRP A 232 -6.03 5.89 10.16
N ALA A 233 -6.57 4.67 10.08
CA ALA A 233 -7.85 4.37 10.72
C ALA A 233 -7.80 4.45 12.25
N THR A 234 -6.80 3.82 12.90
CA THR A 234 -6.66 3.93 14.36
C THR A 234 -6.11 5.29 14.80
N GLN A 235 -5.19 5.90 14.02
CA GLN A 235 -4.68 7.24 14.28
C GLN A 235 -5.81 8.28 14.34
N ALA A 236 -6.77 8.23 13.40
CA ALA A 236 -7.91 9.15 13.38
C ALA A 236 -8.77 9.03 14.64
N VAL A 237 -8.95 7.79 15.15
CA VAL A 237 -9.67 7.54 16.41
C VAL A 237 -8.89 8.06 17.62
N PHE A 238 -7.57 7.84 17.68
CA PHE A 238 -6.73 8.40 18.74
C PHE A 238 -6.74 9.93 18.76
N LEU A 239 -6.78 10.58 17.61
CA LEU A 239 -6.88 12.04 17.51
C LEU A 239 -8.30 12.56 17.74
N GLY A 240 -9.32 11.76 17.49
CA GLY A 240 -10.70 12.19 17.38
C GLY A 240 -10.95 13.07 16.16
N CYS A 241 -10.16 12.91 15.08
CA CYS A 241 -10.33 13.67 13.83
C CYS A 241 -11.23 12.94 12.84
N SER A 242 -11.68 13.62 11.78
CA SER A 242 -12.45 13.00 10.71
C SER A 242 -11.55 12.21 9.76
N LEU A 243 -12.03 11.05 9.30
CA LEU A 243 -11.37 10.21 8.30
C LEU A 243 -12.26 10.08 7.06
N VAL A 244 -11.69 10.24 5.88
CA VAL A 244 -12.27 9.82 4.61
C VAL A 244 -11.57 8.53 4.22
N GLN A 245 -12.29 7.41 4.28
CA GLN A 245 -11.80 6.09 3.87
C GLN A 245 -12.34 5.77 2.50
N VAL A 246 -11.46 5.75 1.51
CA VAL A 246 -11.79 5.55 0.10
C VAL A 246 -11.48 4.11 -0.30
N ASP A 247 -12.33 3.52 -1.12
CA ASP A 247 -12.03 2.24 -1.74
C ASP A 247 -10.80 2.37 -2.67
N THR A 248 -9.84 1.48 -2.50
CA THR A 248 -8.60 1.46 -3.27
C THR A 248 -8.87 1.34 -4.77
N ALA A 249 -9.88 0.56 -5.17
CA ALA A 249 -10.24 0.35 -6.56
C ALA A 249 -10.62 1.66 -7.28
N ARG A 250 -11.29 2.58 -6.57
CA ARG A 250 -11.66 3.89 -7.12
C ARG A 250 -10.45 4.71 -7.54
N VAL A 251 -9.43 4.81 -6.68
CA VAL A 251 -8.22 5.58 -6.97
C VAL A 251 -7.36 4.87 -8.03
N LEU A 252 -7.31 3.54 -8.02
CA LEU A 252 -6.59 2.79 -9.06
C LEU A 252 -7.27 2.90 -10.43
N ALA A 253 -8.61 2.99 -10.49
CA ALA A 253 -9.35 3.20 -11.73
C ALA A 253 -9.20 4.63 -12.28
N ASP A 254 -9.25 5.64 -11.41
CA ASP A 254 -8.99 7.05 -11.73
C ASP A 254 -8.09 7.65 -10.65
N PRO A 255 -6.77 7.75 -10.86
CA PRO A 255 -5.86 8.34 -9.90
C PRO A 255 -6.18 9.80 -9.54
N LEU A 256 -6.85 10.54 -10.44
CA LEU A 256 -7.24 11.92 -10.18
C LEU A 256 -8.45 12.03 -9.24
N ALA A 257 -9.23 10.96 -9.06
CA ALA A 257 -10.28 10.90 -8.04
C ALA A 257 -9.73 11.13 -6.62
N TRP A 258 -8.47 10.77 -6.36
CA TRP A 258 -7.80 11.10 -5.10
C TRP A 258 -7.73 12.61 -4.89
N LEU A 259 -7.33 13.38 -5.91
CA LEU A 259 -7.25 14.85 -5.84
C LEU A 259 -8.65 15.49 -5.71
N ASP A 260 -9.66 14.94 -6.39
CA ASP A 260 -11.05 15.40 -6.27
C ASP A 260 -11.55 15.25 -4.84
N LEU A 261 -11.30 14.10 -4.21
CA LEU A 261 -11.71 13.82 -2.83
C LEU A 261 -10.93 14.67 -1.81
N LEU A 262 -9.64 14.92 -2.05
CA LEU A 262 -8.83 15.84 -1.21
C LEU A 262 -9.43 17.25 -1.20
N GLU A 263 -9.84 17.76 -2.35
CA GLU A 263 -10.51 19.07 -2.45
C GLU A 263 -11.91 19.04 -1.83
N ALA A 264 -12.74 18.07 -2.22
CA ALA A 264 -14.16 17.98 -1.79
C ALA A 264 -14.28 17.91 -0.27
N HIS A 265 -13.45 17.09 0.38
CA HIS A 265 -13.44 16.93 1.84
C HIS A 265 -12.53 17.92 2.56
N ARG A 266 -11.86 18.82 1.82
CA ARG A 266 -10.89 19.78 2.39
C ARG A 266 -9.87 19.07 3.27
N ALA A 267 -9.38 17.91 2.82
CA ALA A 267 -8.45 17.08 3.57
C ALA A 267 -7.15 17.83 3.88
N GLY A 268 -6.71 17.71 5.13
CA GLY A 268 -5.45 18.30 5.59
C GLY A 268 -4.29 17.32 5.51
N THR A 269 -4.58 16.02 5.55
CA THR A 269 -3.55 14.98 5.60
C THR A 269 -3.90 13.79 4.70
N THR A 270 -2.91 13.28 3.98
CA THR A 270 -3.05 12.07 3.12
C THR A 270 -1.70 11.38 2.95
N TRP A 271 -1.71 10.20 2.33
CA TRP A 271 -0.49 9.45 2.06
C TRP A 271 -0.67 8.49 0.89
N ALA A 272 0.45 8.07 0.34
CA ALA A 272 0.55 6.92 -0.54
C ALA A 272 1.98 6.35 -0.50
N PRO A 273 2.19 5.12 -0.96
CA PRO A 273 3.49 4.68 -1.44
C PRO A 273 3.87 5.43 -2.72
N ASN A 274 5.15 5.46 -3.05
CA ASN A 274 5.71 6.17 -4.19
C ASN A 274 4.98 5.90 -5.52
N PHE A 275 4.52 4.64 -5.75
CA PHE A 275 3.77 4.29 -6.96
C PHE A 275 2.46 5.09 -7.08
N GLY A 276 1.79 5.44 -5.98
CA GLY A 276 0.55 6.22 -6.00
C GLY A 276 0.77 7.63 -6.55
N PHE A 277 1.87 8.26 -6.19
CA PHE A 277 2.28 9.56 -6.73
C PHE A 277 2.63 9.46 -8.22
N ALA A 278 3.36 8.41 -8.62
CA ALA A 278 3.66 8.16 -10.03
C ALA A 278 2.40 7.97 -10.89
N LEU A 279 1.37 7.28 -10.37
CA LEU A 279 0.07 7.14 -11.05
C LEU A 279 -0.61 8.50 -11.26
N VAL A 280 -0.59 9.36 -10.24
CA VAL A 280 -1.17 10.71 -10.34
C VAL A 280 -0.40 11.55 -11.36
N CYS A 281 0.94 11.56 -11.33
CA CYS A 281 1.76 12.29 -12.31
C CYS A 281 1.43 11.84 -13.74
N SER A 282 1.35 10.55 -13.98
CA SER A 282 0.97 9.99 -15.29
C SER A 282 -0.44 10.41 -15.72
N ALA A 283 -1.41 10.41 -14.80
CA ALA A 283 -2.78 10.83 -15.08
C ALA A 283 -2.89 12.34 -15.36
N LEU A 284 -2.15 13.18 -14.61
CA LEU A 284 -2.10 14.64 -14.82
C LEU A 284 -1.55 15.02 -16.19
N ARG A 285 -0.50 14.33 -16.66
CA ARG A 285 0.05 14.54 -18.01
C ARG A 285 -1.00 14.29 -19.12
N ARG A 286 -1.94 13.37 -18.87
CA ARG A 286 -3.04 13.06 -19.81
C ARG A 286 -4.25 13.99 -19.69
N ALA A 287 -4.43 14.65 -18.54
CA ALA A 287 -5.58 15.54 -18.27
C ALA A 287 -5.13 16.92 -17.73
N PRO A 288 -4.33 17.71 -18.47
CA PRO A 288 -3.70 18.93 -17.96
C PRO A 288 -4.69 20.07 -17.70
N GLN A 289 -5.96 19.98 -18.16
CA GLN A 289 -6.96 21.03 -17.96
C GLN A 289 -7.67 20.94 -16.62
N ARG A 290 -7.64 19.81 -15.90
CA ARG A 290 -8.28 19.68 -14.58
C ARG A 290 -7.61 20.62 -13.57
N ARG A 291 -8.40 21.13 -12.62
CA ARG A 291 -7.92 22.09 -11.60
C ARG A 291 -8.47 21.72 -10.24
N TRP A 292 -7.64 21.93 -9.21
CA TRP A 292 -7.97 21.69 -7.80
C TRP A 292 -7.50 22.84 -6.92
N ARG A 293 -7.99 22.89 -5.68
CA ARG A 293 -7.57 23.81 -4.62
C ARG A 293 -6.98 23.01 -3.46
N LEU A 294 -5.68 22.72 -3.51
CA LEU A 294 -4.99 21.84 -2.57
C LEU A 294 -4.29 22.58 -1.40
N HIS A 295 -4.47 23.88 -1.27
CA HIS A 295 -3.85 24.70 -0.24
C HIS A 295 -4.21 24.32 1.21
N ARG A 296 -5.19 23.42 1.41
CA ARG A 296 -5.56 22.86 2.72
C ARG A 296 -4.67 21.72 3.16
N LEU A 297 -3.98 21.08 2.23
CA LEU A 297 -3.05 20.01 2.57
C LEU A 297 -1.90 20.55 3.42
N ARG A 298 -1.66 19.89 4.54
CA ARG A 298 -0.59 20.17 5.49
C ARG A 298 0.43 19.05 5.54
N HIS A 299 0.01 17.82 5.24
CA HIS A 299 0.86 16.64 5.24
C HIS A 299 0.47 15.70 4.09
N VAL A 300 1.41 15.47 3.19
CA VAL A 300 1.35 14.44 2.16
C VAL A 300 2.51 13.49 2.43
N LEU A 301 2.21 12.31 2.96
CA LEU A 301 3.24 11.35 3.35
C LEU A 301 3.55 10.38 2.21
N ASP A 302 4.82 10.20 1.91
CA ASP A 302 5.31 9.18 0.99
C ASP A 302 6.14 8.15 1.78
N GLY A 303 5.69 6.90 1.79
CA GLY A 303 6.34 5.84 2.56
C GLY A 303 5.71 4.46 2.33
N GLY A 304 6.29 3.45 2.97
CA GLY A 304 5.88 2.04 2.77
C GLY A 304 6.66 1.35 1.65
N GLU A 305 7.30 2.11 0.78
CA GLU A 305 8.32 1.69 -0.18
C GLU A 305 9.40 2.77 -0.31
N ALA A 306 10.42 2.54 -1.15
CA ALA A 306 11.46 3.54 -1.37
C ALA A 306 10.87 4.81 -2.01
N VAL A 307 11.18 5.95 -1.43
CA VAL A 307 10.78 7.26 -1.95
C VAL A 307 11.75 7.66 -3.06
N VAL A 308 11.24 7.80 -4.27
CA VAL A 308 12.00 8.25 -5.44
C VAL A 308 11.87 9.77 -5.57
N ALA A 309 12.96 10.49 -5.32
CA ALA A 309 12.97 11.95 -5.30
C ALA A 309 12.37 12.57 -6.57
N ALA A 310 12.73 12.05 -7.74
CA ALA A 310 12.23 12.56 -9.02
C ALA A 310 10.71 12.44 -9.18
N VAL A 311 10.07 11.37 -8.64
CA VAL A 311 8.61 11.20 -8.66
C VAL A 311 7.94 12.21 -7.74
N ALA A 312 8.50 12.40 -6.55
CA ALA A 312 7.98 13.33 -5.56
C ALA A 312 8.08 14.78 -6.05
N ASP A 313 9.23 15.16 -6.63
CA ASP A 313 9.43 16.50 -7.20
C ASP A 313 8.49 16.76 -8.38
N GLU A 314 8.32 15.80 -9.28
CA GLU A 314 7.34 15.90 -10.38
C GLU A 314 5.91 16.09 -9.87
N PHE A 315 5.51 15.32 -8.85
CA PHE A 315 4.19 15.46 -8.23
C PHE A 315 3.97 16.87 -7.65
N ILE A 316 4.98 17.40 -6.95
CA ILE A 316 4.96 18.75 -6.39
C ILE A 316 4.87 19.79 -7.51
N GLU A 317 5.70 19.69 -8.54
CA GLU A 317 5.73 20.63 -9.66
C GLU A 317 4.40 20.67 -10.42
N LEU A 318 3.82 19.50 -10.73
CA LEU A 318 2.54 19.41 -11.42
C LEU A 318 1.38 19.99 -10.60
N LEU A 319 1.44 19.89 -9.26
CA LEU A 319 0.37 20.33 -8.38
C LEU A 319 0.61 21.70 -7.70
N ALA A 320 1.79 22.30 -7.84
CA ALA A 320 2.06 23.65 -7.36
C ALA A 320 1.06 24.70 -7.90
N PRO A 321 0.67 24.69 -9.21
CA PRO A 321 -0.36 25.60 -9.73
C PRO A 321 -1.75 25.38 -9.10
N HIS A 322 -1.96 24.27 -8.41
CA HIS A 322 -3.19 23.91 -7.71
C HIS A 322 -3.13 24.23 -6.19
N GLY A 323 -2.06 24.90 -5.75
CA GLY A 323 -1.87 25.33 -4.37
C GLY A 323 -1.21 24.29 -3.47
N LEU A 324 -0.64 23.22 -4.00
CA LEU A 324 0.19 22.29 -3.23
C LEU A 324 1.52 22.96 -2.87
N SER A 325 1.81 23.09 -1.58
CA SER A 325 3.11 23.57 -1.11
C SER A 325 4.09 22.39 -1.01
N ARG A 326 5.35 22.60 -1.44
CA ARG A 326 6.41 21.58 -1.28
C ARG A 326 6.68 21.25 0.19
N ALA A 327 6.50 22.20 1.11
CA ALA A 327 6.73 22.01 2.54
C ALA A 327 5.78 21.00 3.19
N VAL A 328 4.72 20.56 2.49
CA VAL A 328 3.78 19.57 3.02
C VAL A 328 4.11 18.13 2.62
N PHE A 329 4.99 17.95 1.62
CA PHE A 329 5.38 16.62 1.15
C PHE A 329 6.48 16.03 2.03
N ARG A 330 6.23 14.87 2.61
CA ARG A 330 7.07 14.29 3.66
C ARG A 330 7.45 12.85 3.33
N PRO A 331 8.67 12.61 2.87
CA PRO A 331 9.26 11.28 2.93
C PRO A 331 9.18 10.70 4.35
N ALA A 332 8.80 9.43 4.44
CA ALA A 332 8.59 8.75 5.72
C ALA A 332 9.15 7.33 5.69
N TRP A 333 9.64 6.87 6.82
CA TRP A 333 10.09 5.50 6.99
C TRP A 333 9.45 4.83 8.21
N GLY A 334 9.17 3.56 8.06
CA GLY A 334 8.64 2.66 9.07
C GLY A 334 8.17 1.35 8.48
N MET A 335 7.73 0.44 9.34
CA MET A 335 7.35 -0.91 8.97
C MET A 335 6.26 -1.44 9.91
N SER A 336 5.72 -2.63 9.63
CA SER A 336 4.71 -3.24 10.51
C SER A 336 5.23 -3.44 11.93
N GLU A 337 6.51 -3.75 12.06
CA GLU A 337 7.20 -3.99 13.32
C GLU A 337 7.38 -2.73 14.18
N THR A 338 7.22 -1.55 13.59
CA THR A 338 7.20 -0.24 14.30
C THR A 338 5.80 0.34 14.44
N GLY A 339 4.77 -0.44 14.08
CA GLY A 339 3.38 0.03 14.03
C GLY A 339 3.12 1.08 12.97
N SER A 340 3.90 1.18 11.94
CA SER A 340 3.94 2.02 10.73
C SER A 340 5.08 3.05 10.74
N GLY A 341 4.88 4.25 10.11
CA GLY A 341 5.90 5.31 10.05
C GLY A 341 6.32 5.82 11.41
N VAL A 342 7.64 5.90 11.64
CA VAL A 342 8.27 6.40 12.88
C VAL A 342 9.43 7.36 12.62
N VAL A 343 9.77 7.58 11.35
CA VAL A 343 10.75 8.58 10.89
C VAL A 343 10.08 9.40 9.82
N TYR A 344 10.16 10.72 9.92
CA TYR A 344 9.55 11.64 8.96
C TYR A 344 10.50 12.80 8.65
N SER A 345 10.53 13.21 7.38
CA SER A 345 11.21 14.45 7.01
C SER A 345 10.38 15.68 7.37
N ARG A 346 11.05 16.81 7.50
CA ARG A 346 10.44 18.14 7.67
C ARG A 346 10.99 19.05 6.58
N PRO A 347 10.39 19.06 5.39
CA PRO A 347 10.85 19.90 4.30
C PRO A 347 10.65 21.39 4.63
N SER A 348 11.55 22.22 4.11
CA SER A 348 11.45 23.68 4.18
C SER A 348 10.92 24.26 2.86
N LEU A 349 10.37 25.47 2.91
CA LEU A 349 10.03 26.22 1.71
C LEU A 349 11.27 26.68 0.93
N ASP A 350 12.43 26.75 1.61
CA ASP A 350 13.71 27.14 1.02
C ASP A 350 14.36 25.98 0.26
N ASP A 351 13.90 24.74 0.46
CA ASP A 351 14.42 23.58 -0.27
C ASP A 351 14.00 23.63 -1.75
N PRO A 352 14.90 23.32 -2.71
CA PRO A 352 14.60 23.37 -4.14
C PRO A 352 13.61 22.27 -4.59
N GLY A 353 13.51 21.17 -3.86
CA GLY A 353 12.64 20.01 -4.08
C GLY A 353 12.25 19.36 -2.77
N ILE A 354 12.02 18.06 -2.74
CA ILE A 354 11.93 17.33 -1.47
C ILE A 354 13.33 17.26 -0.84
N PRO A 355 13.42 17.07 0.51
CA PRO A 355 14.71 16.80 1.13
C PRO A 355 15.36 15.57 0.51
N ALA A 356 16.46 15.79 -0.23
CA ALA A 356 17.21 14.75 -0.91
C ALA A 356 18.71 15.05 -0.83
N VAL A 357 19.52 13.99 -0.90
CA VAL A 357 20.98 14.09 -0.97
C VAL A 357 21.49 13.43 -2.25
N ARG A 358 22.46 14.08 -2.89
CA ARG A 358 23.16 13.52 -4.04
C ARG A 358 24.46 12.91 -3.56
N VAL A 359 24.60 11.63 -3.77
CA VAL A 359 25.70 10.86 -3.18
C VAL A 359 26.29 9.85 -4.15
N ARG A 360 27.52 9.49 -3.89
CA ARG A 360 28.19 8.31 -4.46
C ARG A 360 28.63 7.40 -3.31
N MET A 361 28.27 6.16 -3.38
CA MET A 361 28.71 5.15 -2.42
C MET A 361 30.05 4.56 -2.89
N THR A 362 31.02 4.53 -2.00
CA THR A 362 32.37 3.99 -2.27
C THR A 362 32.46 2.53 -1.83
N ALA A 363 33.45 1.80 -2.33
CA ALA A 363 33.64 0.38 -2.03
C ALA A 363 33.92 0.09 -0.54
N ASP A 364 34.36 1.10 0.23
CA ASP A 364 34.56 1.07 1.68
C ASP A 364 33.32 1.52 2.49
N GLU A 365 32.13 1.43 1.86
CA GLU A 365 30.83 1.76 2.45
C GLU A 365 30.70 3.23 2.91
N ARG A 366 31.55 4.13 2.43
CA ARG A 366 31.43 5.57 2.69
C ARG A 366 30.56 6.25 1.66
N VAL A 367 29.84 7.23 2.14
CA VAL A 367 28.96 8.09 1.34
C VAL A 367 29.70 9.41 1.07
N ARG A 368 29.85 9.75 -0.20
CA ARG A 368 30.40 11.04 -0.63
C ARG A 368 29.30 11.87 -1.24
N HIS A 369 29.15 13.08 -0.72
CA HIS A 369 28.22 14.06 -1.29
C HIS A 369 28.76 14.59 -2.62
N GLU A 370 27.87 14.69 -3.60
CA GLU A 370 28.18 15.09 -4.97
C GLU A 370 27.44 16.38 -5.34
N ALA A 371 28.04 17.14 -6.23
CA ALA A 371 27.39 18.34 -6.77
C ALA A 371 26.20 17.99 -7.67
N PRO A 372 25.24 18.91 -7.88
CA PRO A 372 24.17 18.74 -8.85
C PRO A 372 24.73 18.41 -10.25
N GLY A 373 24.16 17.38 -10.91
CA GLY A 373 24.56 16.97 -12.25
C GLY A 373 25.80 16.07 -12.33
N ALA A 374 26.43 15.69 -11.20
CA ALA A 374 27.55 14.76 -11.19
C ALA A 374 27.14 13.41 -11.81
N ALA A 375 27.89 12.96 -12.82
CA ALA A 375 27.61 11.70 -13.51
C ALA A 375 27.71 10.51 -12.54
N GLY A 376 26.71 9.63 -12.55
CA GLY A 376 26.64 8.45 -11.69
C GLY A 376 26.37 8.72 -10.21
N ALA A 377 26.06 9.96 -9.81
CA ALA A 377 25.56 10.23 -8.47
C ALA A 377 24.10 9.75 -8.31
N LEU A 378 23.80 9.16 -7.17
CA LEU A 378 22.43 8.78 -6.77
C LEU A 378 21.77 9.99 -6.07
N GLU A 379 20.48 10.18 -6.30
CA GLU A 379 19.68 11.16 -5.59
C GLU A 379 18.70 10.43 -4.66
N LEU A 380 18.99 10.46 -3.36
CA LEU A 380 18.26 9.68 -2.36
C LEU A 380 17.42 10.63 -1.49
N ALA A 381 16.15 10.29 -1.30
CA ALA A 381 15.27 11.04 -0.42
C ALA A 381 15.72 10.92 1.05
N VAL A 382 15.74 12.04 1.75
CA VAL A 382 15.99 12.10 3.20
C VAL A 382 14.70 11.78 3.93
N THR A 383 14.65 10.62 4.61
CA THR A 383 13.45 10.21 5.35
C THR A 383 13.27 10.97 6.66
N GLY A 384 14.34 11.57 7.19
CA GLY A 384 14.26 12.53 8.29
C GLY A 384 14.68 12.00 9.66
N ALA A 385 13.99 12.44 10.71
CA ALA A 385 14.32 12.13 12.09
C ALA A 385 13.22 11.30 12.78
N PRO A 386 13.57 10.52 13.82
CA PRO A 386 12.61 9.69 14.54
C PRO A 386 11.65 10.51 15.39
N VAL A 387 10.44 9.99 15.54
CA VAL A 387 9.40 10.53 16.43
C VAL A 387 9.80 10.36 17.91
N PRO A 388 9.14 11.07 18.86
CA PRO A 388 9.38 10.90 20.28
C PRO A 388 9.34 9.43 20.74
N GLY A 389 10.28 9.06 21.62
CA GLY A 389 10.38 7.71 22.17
C GLY A 389 10.97 6.65 21.23
N VAL A 390 11.40 7.03 20.02
CA VAL A 390 12.05 6.15 19.03
C VAL A 390 13.53 6.53 18.86
N ARG A 391 14.37 5.53 18.72
CA ARG A 391 15.80 5.65 18.43
C ARG A 391 16.15 4.86 17.19
N ILE A 392 16.99 5.41 16.34
CA ILE A 392 17.51 4.79 15.12
C ILE A 392 19.03 4.78 15.21
N ARG A 393 19.67 3.67 14.81
CA ARG A 393 21.11 3.62 14.60
C ARG A 393 21.43 2.84 13.33
N VAL A 394 22.56 3.16 12.74
CA VAL A 394 23.13 2.42 11.63
C VAL A 394 24.37 1.69 12.13
N VAL A 395 24.48 0.39 11.85
CA VAL A 395 25.54 -0.47 12.39
C VAL A 395 26.29 -1.21 11.29
N ARG A 396 27.58 -1.44 11.54
CA ARG A 396 28.44 -2.29 10.74
C ARG A 396 28.11 -3.77 10.97
N PRO A 397 28.63 -4.70 10.16
CA PRO A 397 28.44 -6.14 10.36
C PRO A 397 28.92 -6.67 11.73
N ASP A 398 29.90 -6.02 12.35
CA ASP A 398 30.41 -6.35 13.69
C ASP A 398 29.51 -5.83 14.83
N GLY A 399 28.43 -5.10 14.48
CA GLY A 399 27.48 -4.53 15.43
C GLY A 399 27.88 -3.15 15.98
N SER A 400 29.05 -2.61 15.63
CA SER A 400 29.46 -1.27 16.03
C SER A 400 28.64 -0.20 15.27
N VAL A 401 28.36 0.92 15.97
CA VAL A 401 27.61 2.02 15.34
C VAL A 401 28.50 2.72 14.31
N CYS A 402 27.99 2.91 13.11
CA CYS A 402 28.65 3.66 12.03
C CYS A 402 28.90 5.12 12.40
N ASP A 403 29.81 5.76 11.70
CA ASP A 403 29.90 7.22 11.67
C ASP A 403 28.81 7.80 10.73
N GLU A 404 28.53 9.12 10.83
CA GLU A 404 27.74 9.79 9.79
C GLU A 404 28.39 9.57 8.40
N ASP A 405 27.55 9.55 7.35
CA ASP A 405 27.97 9.29 5.98
C ASP A 405 28.68 7.93 5.78
N GLN A 406 28.27 6.93 6.58
CA GLN A 406 28.67 5.55 6.40
C GLN A 406 27.45 4.63 6.28
N LEU A 407 27.43 3.82 5.22
CA LEU A 407 26.39 2.83 4.96
C LEU A 407 26.45 1.68 5.97
N GLY A 408 25.30 1.17 6.37
CA GLY A 408 25.20 0.00 7.23
C GLY A 408 23.74 -0.42 7.48
N ALA A 409 23.57 -1.44 8.29
CA ALA A 409 22.26 -1.96 8.64
C ALA A 409 21.51 -1.02 9.57
N VAL A 410 20.26 -0.68 9.22
CA VAL A 410 19.39 0.16 10.03
C VAL A 410 18.80 -0.65 11.18
N GLN A 411 18.93 -0.15 12.40
CA GLN A 411 18.32 -0.70 13.60
C GLN A 411 17.42 0.34 14.27
N VAL A 412 16.31 -0.15 14.86
CA VAL A 412 15.33 0.68 15.56
C VAL A 412 15.08 0.16 16.96
N ALA A 413 14.87 1.08 17.91
CA ALA A 413 14.49 0.78 19.28
C ALA A 413 13.47 1.80 19.79
N GLY A 414 12.62 1.43 20.70
CA GLY A 414 11.68 2.35 21.37
C GLY A 414 10.31 1.78 21.64
N ALA A 415 9.44 2.63 22.13
CA ALA A 415 8.12 2.26 22.67
C ALA A 415 7.09 1.82 21.59
N THR A 416 7.40 2.05 20.31
CA THR A 416 6.52 1.70 19.18
C THR A 416 6.76 0.27 18.64
N LEU A 417 7.81 -0.41 19.14
CA LEU A 417 8.18 -1.72 18.63
C LEU A 417 7.15 -2.81 18.96
N PHE A 418 7.01 -3.73 18.02
CA PHE A 418 6.27 -4.96 18.19
C PHE A 418 6.87 -5.85 19.32
N THR A 419 6.09 -6.80 19.81
CA THR A 419 6.59 -7.78 20.80
C THR A 419 7.30 -8.96 20.16
N GLY A 420 7.02 -9.24 18.89
CA GLY A 420 7.58 -10.36 18.13
C GLY A 420 6.64 -10.81 17.03
N TYR A 421 7.01 -11.88 16.38
CA TYR A 421 6.15 -12.58 15.45
C TYR A 421 5.39 -13.70 16.17
N LEU A 422 4.20 -14.04 15.70
CA LEU A 422 3.46 -15.18 16.24
C LEU A 422 4.31 -16.46 16.15
N GLY A 423 4.51 -17.13 17.28
CA GLY A 423 5.31 -18.36 17.35
C GLY A 423 6.82 -18.16 17.31
N ALA A 424 7.30 -16.91 17.36
CA ALA A 424 8.73 -16.60 17.45
C ALA A 424 8.96 -15.34 18.29
N ASP A 425 9.89 -15.41 19.22
CA ASP A 425 10.29 -14.25 20.00
C ASP A 425 10.84 -13.14 19.09
N ALA A 426 10.65 -11.89 19.50
CA ALA A 426 11.28 -10.77 18.82
C ALA A 426 12.79 -10.94 18.91
N ALA A 427 13.44 -10.96 17.73
CA ALA A 427 14.90 -11.01 17.67
C ALA A 427 15.48 -9.62 18.01
N LEU A 428 15.17 -9.13 19.22
CA LEU A 428 15.76 -7.90 19.75
C LEU A 428 17.14 -8.25 20.36
N ARG A 429 18.17 -7.54 19.92
CA ARG A 429 19.48 -7.57 20.54
C ARG A 429 19.67 -6.29 21.34
N ASP A 430 19.77 -6.41 22.67
CA ASP A 430 19.91 -5.25 23.57
C ASP A 430 18.81 -4.19 23.39
N GLY A 431 17.58 -4.60 23.11
CA GLY A 431 16.44 -3.73 22.85
C GLY A 431 16.38 -3.10 21.45
N TRP A 432 17.27 -3.54 20.52
CA TRP A 432 17.29 -3.09 19.14
C TRP A 432 16.78 -4.17 18.18
N PHE A 433 15.93 -3.75 17.26
CA PHE A 433 15.44 -4.58 16.17
C PHE A 433 16.22 -4.25 14.88
N THR A 434 16.76 -5.27 14.22
CA THR A 434 17.41 -5.13 12.91
C THR A 434 16.34 -5.23 11.81
N THR A 435 16.19 -4.17 11.04
CA THR A 435 15.04 -3.99 10.13
C THR A 435 15.16 -4.75 8.81
N GLY A 436 16.38 -5.10 8.41
CA GLY A 436 16.72 -5.61 7.07
C GLY A 436 16.80 -4.51 6.02
N ASP A 437 16.74 -3.24 6.44
CA ASP A 437 16.99 -2.09 5.58
C ASP A 437 18.44 -1.62 5.75
N GLN A 438 19.07 -1.17 4.65
CA GLN A 438 20.34 -0.48 4.61
C GLN A 438 20.14 1.03 4.54
N GLY A 439 21.05 1.78 5.13
CA GLY A 439 20.98 3.23 5.12
C GLY A 439 22.18 3.89 5.77
N PHE A 440 22.13 5.20 5.87
CA PHE A 440 23.12 6.01 6.56
C PHE A 440 22.46 7.21 7.24
N VAL A 441 23.18 7.84 8.14
CA VAL A 441 22.76 9.11 8.76
C VAL A 441 23.61 10.23 8.19
N THR A 442 22.97 11.31 7.80
CA THR A 442 23.65 12.53 7.35
C THR A 442 22.94 13.77 7.88
N GLY A 443 23.68 14.72 8.42
CA GLY A 443 23.10 15.96 8.95
C GLY A 443 22.03 15.77 10.03
N GLY A 444 22.05 14.66 10.77
CA GLY A 444 21.05 14.33 11.78
C GLY A 444 19.75 13.74 11.23
N ALA A 445 19.75 13.26 10.01
CA ALA A 445 18.61 12.63 9.35
C ALA A 445 18.96 11.24 8.78
N LEU A 446 17.99 10.33 8.78
CA LEU A 446 18.10 9.01 8.17
C LEU A 446 17.89 9.11 6.66
N VAL A 447 18.74 8.42 5.90
CA VAL A 447 18.57 8.13 4.48
C VAL A 447 18.55 6.61 4.31
N VAL A 448 17.45 6.06 3.83
CA VAL A 448 17.31 4.62 3.56
C VAL A 448 17.64 4.36 2.10
N THR A 449 18.56 3.43 1.86
CA THR A 449 19.02 3.10 0.51
C THR A 449 18.27 1.91 -0.09
N GLY A 450 17.56 1.14 0.73
CA GLY A 450 16.80 -0.02 0.32
C GLY A 450 16.98 -1.20 1.28
N ARG A 451 16.45 -2.36 0.90
CA ARG A 451 16.69 -3.61 1.63
C ARG A 451 17.95 -4.28 1.12
N ASP A 452 18.55 -5.15 1.93
CA ASP A 452 19.69 -5.97 1.53
C ASP A 452 19.45 -6.68 0.18
N ASP A 453 18.21 -7.16 -0.04
CA ASP A 453 17.80 -7.82 -1.28
C ASP A 453 17.49 -6.87 -2.45
N ASP A 454 17.36 -5.57 -2.20
CA ASP A 454 16.96 -4.53 -3.15
C ASP A 454 18.11 -3.55 -3.50
N VAL A 455 19.29 -3.78 -2.98
CA VAL A 455 20.52 -3.04 -3.32
C VAL A 455 21.44 -3.94 -4.13
N VAL A 456 21.98 -3.42 -5.21
CA VAL A 456 22.90 -4.16 -6.07
C VAL A 456 24.28 -3.50 -6.08
N VAL A 457 25.33 -4.32 -6.00
CA VAL A 457 26.70 -3.84 -6.09
C VAL A 457 27.16 -3.86 -7.55
N ILE A 458 27.39 -2.69 -8.13
CA ILE A 458 27.83 -2.54 -9.52
C ILE A 458 29.06 -1.63 -9.55
N ASN A 459 30.15 -2.12 -10.12
CA ASN A 459 31.44 -1.37 -10.21
C ASN A 459 31.93 -0.86 -8.83
N GLY A 460 31.65 -1.61 -7.77
CA GLY A 460 32.00 -1.24 -6.39
C GLY A 460 31.09 -0.20 -5.74
N GLY A 461 30.00 0.20 -6.41
CA GLY A 461 28.97 1.08 -5.86
C GLY A 461 27.69 0.32 -5.51
N ASN A 462 27.10 0.63 -4.37
CA ASN A 462 25.79 0.14 -3.96
C ASN A 462 24.69 0.98 -4.62
N ILE A 463 23.88 0.40 -5.50
CA ILE A 463 22.82 1.07 -6.24
C ILE A 463 21.48 0.46 -5.83
N PRO A 464 20.53 1.24 -5.28
CA PRO A 464 19.17 0.78 -5.06
C PRO A 464 18.49 0.40 -6.37
N CYS A 465 17.84 -0.77 -6.42
CA CYS A 465 17.12 -1.22 -7.62
C CYS A 465 16.07 -0.20 -8.06
N GLN A 466 15.43 0.48 -7.12
CA GLN A 466 14.39 1.48 -7.37
C GLN A 466 14.88 2.68 -8.18
N GLU A 467 16.13 3.09 -8.00
CA GLU A 467 16.73 4.18 -8.78
C GLU A 467 16.88 3.79 -10.27
N ILE A 468 17.24 2.53 -10.51
CA ILE A 468 17.33 2.00 -11.88
C ILE A 468 15.92 1.87 -12.48
N GLU A 469 14.97 1.37 -11.70
CA GLU A 469 13.57 1.19 -12.09
C GLU A 469 12.88 2.52 -12.43
N ALA A 470 13.17 3.58 -11.67
CA ALA A 470 12.65 4.91 -11.96
C ALA A 470 13.13 5.45 -13.32
N VAL A 471 14.37 5.17 -13.68
CA VAL A 471 14.93 5.54 -14.99
C VAL A 471 14.32 4.69 -16.12
N VAL A 472 14.11 3.39 -15.87
CA VAL A 472 13.46 2.47 -16.82
C VAL A 472 11.99 2.84 -17.04
N ALA A 473 11.26 3.23 -16.00
CA ALA A 473 9.86 3.63 -16.08
C ALA A 473 9.63 4.87 -16.95
N GLN A 474 10.66 5.71 -17.17
CA GLN A 474 10.60 6.87 -18.07
C GLN A 474 10.77 6.53 -19.55
N VAL A 475 11.07 5.27 -19.89
CA VAL A 475 11.18 4.85 -21.30
C VAL A 475 9.79 4.75 -21.90
N GLU A 476 9.59 5.43 -23.03
CA GLU A 476 8.32 5.40 -23.74
C GLU A 476 7.93 3.97 -24.12
N GLY A 477 6.69 3.57 -23.82
CA GLY A 477 6.19 2.22 -24.04
C GLY A 477 6.23 1.33 -22.82
N VAL A 478 7.01 1.64 -21.78
CA VAL A 478 6.95 0.94 -20.48
C VAL A 478 5.68 1.34 -19.76
N LEU A 479 4.98 0.37 -19.18
CA LEU A 479 3.77 0.63 -18.39
C LEU A 479 4.14 1.17 -17.00
N ASP A 480 3.39 2.18 -16.57
CA ASP A 480 3.59 2.83 -15.27
C ASP A 480 3.58 1.81 -14.12
N GLY A 481 4.66 1.83 -13.34
CA GLY A 481 4.82 0.93 -12.22
C GLY A 481 5.23 -0.50 -12.58
N TYR A 482 5.46 -0.86 -13.82
CA TYR A 482 5.86 -2.19 -14.26
C TYR A 482 7.31 -2.21 -14.76
N ALA A 483 8.22 -1.71 -13.94
CA ALA A 483 9.65 -1.84 -14.13
C ALA A 483 10.28 -2.45 -12.88
N ALA A 484 11.09 -3.48 -13.03
CA ALA A 484 11.83 -4.10 -11.95
C ALA A 484 13.27 -4.39 -12.40
N PHE A 485 14.22 -4.11 -11.52
CA PHE A 485 15.61 -4.45 -11.74
C PHE A 485 16.08 -5.48 -10.69
N THR A 486 16.87 -6.45 -11.09
CA THR A 486 17.53 -7.38 -10.18
C THR A 486 18.77 -8.01 -10.83
N VAL A 487 19.61 -8.60 -10.00
CA VAL A 487 20.74 -9.44 -10.46
C VAL A 487 20.32 -10.88 -10.36
N LEU A 488 20.50 -11.60 -11.46
CA LEU A 488 20.21 -13.03 -11.59
C LEU A 488 21.53 -13.80 -11.45
N GLU A 489 21.60 -14.72 -10.51
CA GLU A 489 22.70 -15.65 -10.41
C GLU A 489 22.69 -16.64 -11.58
N HIS A 490 23.82 -16.87 -12.20
CA HIS A 490 23.99 -17.83 -13.27
C HIS A 490 24.84 -19.00 -12.77
N PRO A 491 24.38 -20.27 -12.89
CA PRO A 491 25.10 -21.43 -12.34
C PRO A 491 26.53 -21.60 -12.90
N ASP A 492 26.73 -21.26 -14.19
CA ASP A 492 27.96 -21.49 -14.92
C ASP A 492 28.61 -20.19 -15.46
N GLY A 493 28.23 -19.03 -14.91
CA GLY A 493 28.72 -17.74 -15.42
C GLY A 493 28.58 -16.59 -14.41
N PRO A 494 29.00 -15.38 -14.79
CA PRO A 494 28.87 -14.22 -13.94
C PRO A 494 27.39 -13.85 -13.75
N PRO A 495 27.03 -13.21 -12.61
CA PRO A 495 25.69 -12.71 -12.38
C PRO A 495 25.23 -11.75 -13.49
N ARG A 496 23.98 -11.87 -13.92
CA ARG A 496 23.40 -11.05 -15.00
C ARG A 496 22.48 -9.97 -14.45
N ARG A 497 22.64 -8.76 -14.92
CA ARG A 497 21.80 -7.61 -14.60
C ARG A 497 20.57 -7.63 -15.48
N ALA A 498 19.40 -7.88 -14.90
CA ALA A 498 18.16 -8.07 -15.61
C ALA A 498 17.16 -6.97 -15.28
N VAL A 499 16.51 -6.43 -16.30
CA VAL A 499 15.35 -5.56 -16.20
C VAL A 499 14.12 -6.34 -16.64
N PHE A 500 13.07 -6.32 -15.83
CA PHE A 500 11.76 -6.85 -16.14
C PHE A 500 10.80 -5.70 -16.33
N VAL A 501 10.03 -5.70 -17.41
CA VAL A 501 9.05 -4.65 -17.72
C VAL A 501 7.75 -5.25 -18.24
N SER A 502 6.64 -4.54 -18.05
CA SER A 502 5.47 -4.71 -18.89
C SER A 502 5.37 -3.50 -19.82
N VAL A 503 4.99 -3.73 -21.06
CA VAL A 503 5.05 -2.69 -22.11
C VAL A 503 3.71 -2.58 -22.83
N ARG A 504 3.50 -1.43 -23.50
CA ARG A 504 2.38 -1.26 -24.43
C ARG A 504 2.53 -2.22 -25.61
N PRO A 505 1.43 -2.58 -26.29
CA PRO A 505 1.49 -3.40 -27.50
C PRO A 505 2.46 -2.81 -28.52
N ASP A 506 3.26 -3.67 -29.13
CA ASP A 506 4.24 -3.34 -30.18
C ASP A 506 5.37 -2.36 -29.79
N ALA A 507 5.53 -2.04 -28.50
CA ALA A 507 6.61 -1.19 -28.04
C ALA A 507 7.96 -1.97 -27.99
N GLU A 508 8.95 -1.50 -28.73
CA GLU A 508 10.33 -1.99 -28.68
C GLU A 508 11.13 -1.12 -27.69
N VAL A 509 11.25 -1.57 -26.44
CA VAL A 509 11.85 -0.77 -25.35
C VAL A 509 13.26 -1.21 -24.95
N ALA A 510 13.70 -2.39 -25.39
CA ALA A 510 14.92 -3.03 -24.86
C ALA A 510 16.18 -2.19 -25.06
N ASP A 511 16.38 -1.64 -26.25
CA ASP A 511 17.58 -0.85 -26.56
C ASP A 511 17.53 0.53 -25.88
N ALA A 512 16.35 1.16 -25.84
CA ALA A 512 16.16 2.42 -25.11
C ALA A 512 16.41 2.27 -23.60
N ILE A 513 15.98 1.14 -23.00
CA ILE A 513 16.27 0.81 -21.60
C ILE A 513 17.78 0.66 -21.38
N ARG A 514 18.47 -0.13 -22.23
CA ARG A 514 19.91 -0.35 -22.12
C ARG A 514 20.69 0.95 -22.24
N GLU A 515 20.38 1.76 -23.23
CA GLU A 515 21.00 3.06 -23.44
C GLU A 515 20.80 3.99 -22.26
N ARG A 516 19.57 4.14 -21.79
CA ARG A 516 19.24 5.06 -20.69
C ARG A 516 19.89 4.65 -19.36
N VAL A 517 19.91 3.35 -19.03
CA VAL A 517 20.59 2.83 -17.85
C VAL A 517 22.12 3.00 -17.97
N ALA A 518 22.69 2.71 -19.14
CA ALA A 518 24.12 2.88 -19.37
C ALA A 518 24.57 4.35 -19.25
N LEU A 519 23.80 5.29 -19.80
CA LEU A 519 24.06 6.73 -19.71
C LEU A 519 23.97 7.24 -18.26
N ARG A 520 22.96 6.76 -17.49
CA ARG A 520 22.71 7.28 -16.14
C ARG A 520 23.61 6.63 -15.08
N PHE A 521 23.89 5.33 -15.17
CA PHE A 521 24.58 4.55 -14.13
C PHE A 521 25.94 3.98 -14.56
N GLY A 522 26.32 4.10 -15.83
CA GLY A 522 27.62 3.66 -16.33
C GLY A 522 27.78 2.14 -16.43
N PHE A 523 26.69 1.36 -16.50
CA PHE A 523 26.75 -0.08 -16.70
C PHE A 523 25.74 -0.56 -17.74
N ALA A 524 26.01 -1.71 -18.36
CA ALA A 524 25.10 -2.32 -19.31
C ALA A 524 24.10 -3.25 -18.62
N VAL A 525 22.85 -3.25 -19.09
CA VAL A 525 21.84 -4.24 -18.74
C VAL A 525 22.03 -5.47 -19.62
N ASP A 526 22.25 -6.62 -19.00
CA ASP A 526 22.55 -7.86 -19.73
C ASP A 526 21.26 -8.44 -20.35
N GLU A 527 20.12 -8.33 -19.64
CA GLU A 527 18.82 -8.84 -20.09
C GLU A 527 17.70 -7.83 -19.87
N VAL A 528 16.85 -7.67 -20.89
CA VAL A 528 15.55 -6.98 -20.76
C VAL A 528 14.46 -8.00 -21.07
N ARG A 529 13.54 -8.21 -20.12
CA ARG A 529 12.45 -9.19 -20.21
C ARG A 529 11.12 -8.50 -20.16
N VAL A 530 10.30 -8.76 -21.15
CA VAL A 530 8.92 -8.32 -21.16
C VAL A 530 8.06 -9.39 -20.53
N LEU A 531 7.34 -9.02 -19.47
CA LEU A 531 6.35 -9.85 -18.79
C LEU A 531 4.96 -9.31 -19.05
N SER A 532 3.97 -10.20 -19.06
CA SER A 532 2.60 -9.71 -18.95
C SER A 532 2.40 -9.05 -17.59
N THR A 533 1.45 -8.13 -17.50
CA THR A 533 1.11 -7.50 -16.20
C THR A 533 0.64 -8.52 -15.16
N ALA A 534 0.13 -9.68 -15.58
CA ALA A 534 -0.28 -10.79 -14.69
C ALA A 534 0.92 -11.55 -14.12
N ASP A 535 1.97 -11.73 -14.91
CA ASP A 535 3.16 -12.46 -14.50
C ASP A 535 4.15 -11.58 -13.72
N PHE A 536 3.85 -10.28 -13.58
CA PHE A 536 4.68 -9.33 -12.87
C PHE A 536 4.40 -9.41 -11.36
N PRO A 537 5.29 -10.03 -10.55
CA PRO A 537 4.98 -10.35 -9.17
C PRO A 537 4.99 -9.11 -8.27
N ARG A 538 3.84 -8.84 -7.63
CA ARG A 538 3.65 -7.73 -6.70
C ARG A 538 2.95 -8.17 -5.42
N THR A 539 3.11 -7.38 -4.36
CA THR A 539 2.31 -7.49 -3.14
C THR A 539 0.92 -6.87 -3.35
N ALA A 540 0.01 -7.09 -2.41
CA ALA A 540 -1.30 -6.44 -2.41
C ALA A 540 -1.23 -4.90 -2.38
N THR A 541 -0.10 -4.33 -1.93
CA THR A 541 0.18 -2.89 -1.90
C THR A 541 1.01 -2.42 -3.10
N GLY A 542 1.13 -3.22 -4.17
CA GLY A 542 1.84 -2.85 -5.39
C GLY A 542 3.36 -3.03 -5.35
N LYS A 543 3.94 -3.39 -4.21
CA LYS A 543 5.38 -3.55 -4.08
C LYS A 543 5.90 -4.72 -4.91
N ILE A 544 6.97 -4.50 -5.68
CA ILE A 544 7.62 -5.50 -6.52
C ILE A 544 8.24 -6.61 -5.66
N GLN A 545 7.95 -7.88 -6.02
CA GLN A 545 8.50 -9.06 -5.35
C GLN A 545 9.71 -9.61 -6.13
N ARG A 546 10.87 -8.94 -6.03
CA ARG A 546 12.10 -9.30 -6.77
C ARG A 546 12.57 -10.73 -6.50
N ALA A 547 12.38 -11.24 -5.30
CA ALA A 547 12.70 -12.65 -4.99
C ALA A 547 11.90 -13.63 -5.87
N ARG A 548 10.62 -13.31 -6.18
CA ARG A 548 9.81 -14.12 -7.10
C ARG A 548 10.26 -13.96 -8.55
N LEU A 549 10.70 -12.77 -8.97
CA LEU A 549 11.33 -12.58 -10.28
C LEU A 549 12.59 -13.43 -10.42
N ARG A 550 13.45 -13.43 -9.39
CA ARG A 550 14.66 -14.29 -9.36
C ARG A 550 14.31 -15.78 -9.37
N ALA A 551 13.32 -16.21 -8.60
CA ALA A 551 12.88 -17.60 -8.55
C ALA A 551 12.20 -18.08 -9.85
N GLY A 552 11.32 -17.26 -10.42
CA GLY A 552 10.65 -17.55 -11.70
C GLY A 552 11.62 -17.66 -12.88
N HIS A 553 12.72 -16.93 -12.84
CA HIS A 553 13.76 -17.04 -13.84
C HIS A 553 14.43 -18.43 -13.89
N ARG A 554 14.59 -19.10 -12.75
CA ARG A 554 15.09 -20.49 -12.70
C ARG A 554 14.15 -21.51 -13.34
N ALA A 555 12.84 -21.18 -13.45
CA ALA A 555 11.81 -22.06 -13.99
C ALA A 555 11.49 -21.78 -15.48
N LEU A 556 11.86 -20.61 -16.01
CA LEU A 556 11.55 -20.21 -17.38
C LEU A 556 12.79 -20.46 -18.26
N HIS A 557 12.73 -21.50 -19.06
CA HIS A 557 13.70 -21.80 -20.12
C HIS A 557 13.74 -20.72 -21.21
N PRO A 558 14.84 -20.68 -22.03
CA PRO A 558 15.25 -19.49 -22.75
C PRO A 558 14.39 -19.19 -23.98
N GLU A 559 14.38 -17.89 -24.30
CA GLU A 559 14.06 -17.30 -25.61
C GLU A 559 12.79 -17.79 -26.33
N THR A 560 11.71 -17.01 -26.16
CA THR A 560 10.70 -16.98 -27.20
C THR A 560 10.46 -15.54 -27.61
N THR A 561 11.23 -15.09 -28.60
CA THR A 561 10.89 -13.93 -29.41
C THR A 561 9.66 -14.31 -30.25
N VAL A 562 8.50 -13.93 -29.82
CA VAL A 562 7.27 -14.19 -30.60
C VAL A 562 7.03 -13.02 -31.53
N ARG A 563 7.53 -13.15 -32.75
CA ARG A 563 6.90 -12.45 -33.88
C ARG A 563 5.59 -13.19 -34.21
N ARG A 564 4.45 -12.57 -33.97
CA ARG A 564 3.17 -13.10 -34.47
C ARG A 564 2.47 -12.08 -35.35
N ARG A 565 2.28 -12.51 -36.61
CA ARG A 565 1.48 -11.81 -37.63
C ARG A 565 0.02 -11.70 -37.16
N VAL A 566 -0.51 -10.51 -37.26
CA VAL A 566 -1.92 -10.17 -37.06
C VAL A 566 -2.75 -10.76 -38.18
N SER A 567 -3.77 -11.53 -37.85
CA SER A 567 -4.85 -11.93 -38.74
C SER A 567 -6.11 -11.16 -38.39
N LEU A 568 -6.57 -10.35 -39.34
CA LEU A 568 -7.77 -9.52 -39.24
C LEU A 568 -9.03 -10.38 -39.14
N VAL A 569 -9.79 -10.26 -38.05
CA VAL A 569 -11.16 -10.77 -37.93
C VAL A 569 -12.15 -9.61 -38.06
N ARG A 570 -13.14 -9.81 -38.92
CA ARG A 570 -14.17 -8.83 -39.31
C ARG A 570 -14.99 -8.36 -38.11
N ARG A 571 -15.05 -7.04 -37.92
CA ARG A 571 -15.92 -6.31 -36.99
C ARG A 571 -17.39 -6.46 -37.41
N ARG A 572 -18.27 -6.92 -36.51
CA ARG A 572 -19.73 -6.81 -36.65
C ARG A 572 -20.50 -6.47 -35.37
N ASP A 573 -19.89 -6.52 -34.18
CA ASP A 573 -20.56 -6.21 -32.92
C ASP A 573 -19.95 -4.98 -32.25
N PRO A 574 -20.74 -3.88 -32.08
CA PRO A 574 -20.23 -2.65 -31.44
C PRO A 574 -19.83 -2.83 -29.99
N LEU A 575 -20.46 -3.77 -29.25
CA LEU A 575 -20.09 -4.06 -27.85
C LEU A 575 -18.77 -4.83 -27.82
N ALA A 576 -18.67 -5.89 -28.64
CA ALA A 576 -17.44 -6.68 -28.76
C ALA A 576 -16.25 -5.82 -29.21
N ALA A 577 -16.48 -4.83 -30.08
CA ALA A 577 -15.43 -3.90 -30.49
C ALA A 577 -14.91 -3.05 -29.33
N LYS A 578 -15.80 -2.46 -28.52
CA LYS A 578 -15.41 -1.66 -27.34
C LYS A 578 -14.71 -2.51 -26.28
N VAL A 579 -15.21 -3.69 -25.98
CA VAL A 579 -14.58 -4.62 -25.04
C VAL A 579 -13.21 -5.05 -25.56
N SER A 580 -13.08 -5.33 -26.86
CA SER A 580 -11.81 -5.71 -27.50
C SER A 580 -10.78 -4.58 -27.41
N GLU A 581 -11.19 -3.33 -27.62
CA GLU A 581 -10.31 -2.17 -27.49
C GLU A 581 -9.78 -2.04 -26.06
N VAL A 582 -10.68 -2.09 -25.05
CA VAL A 582 -10.29 -1.99 -23.63
C VAL A 582 -9.41 -3.17 -23.20
N TRP A 583 -9.72 -4.39 -23.66
CA TRP A 583 -8.89 -5.55 -23.36
C TRP A 583 -7.52 -5.45 -24.03
N THR A 584 -7.47 -4.99 -25.28
CA THR A 584 -6.19 -4.79 -25.99
C THR A 584 -5.32 -3.77 -25.27
N ASP A 585 -5.90 -2.66 -24.82
CA ASP A 585 -5.17 -1.63 -24.05
C ASP A 585 -4.63 -2.14 -22.72
N LEU A 586 -5.31 -3.14 -22.12
CA LEU A 586 -4.93 -3.69 -20.82
C LEU A 586 -4.05 -4.95 -20.90
N LEU A 587 -4.23 -5.75 -21.95
CA LEU A 587 -3.63 -7.08 -22.09
C LEU A 587 -2.52 -7.13 -23.15
N GLY A 588 -2.44 -6.11 -24.00
CA GLY A 588 -1.43 -6.02 -25.04
C GLY A 588 -1.82 -6.64 -26.37
N ASP A 589 -2.65 -7.69 -26.38
CA ASP A 589 -3.10 -8.39 -27.59
C ASP A 589 -4.63 -8.32 -27.76
N PRO A 590 -5.15 -8.19 -28.98
CA PRO A 590 -6.59 -8.26 -29.24
C PRO A 590 -7.14 -9.65 -28.87
N PRO A 591 -8.21 -9.71 -28.04
CA PRO A 591 -8.73 -10.96 -27.55
C PRO A 591 -9.45 -11.77 -28.66
N ARG A 592 -9.34 -13.09 -28.58
CA ARG A 592 -10.18 -14.04 -29.35
C ARG A 592 -11.37 -14.45 -28.48
N PRO A 593 -12.44 -15.02 -29.02
CA PRO A 593 -13.59 -15.45 -28.25
C PRO A 593 -13.26 -16.32 -27.03
N ALA A 594 -12.30 -17.22 -27.15
CA ALA A 594 -11.85 -18.10 -26.07
C ALA A 594 -10.71 -17.50 -25.22
N THR A 595 -10.27 -16.27 -25.46
CA THR A 595 -9.23 -15.63 -24.65
C THR A 595 -9.78 -15.34 -23.25
N SER A 596 -9.20 -15.96 -22.23
CA SER A 596 -9.48 -15.62 -20.84
C SER A 596 -8.70 -14.37 -20.44
N PHE A 597 -9.39 -13.41 -19.81
CA PHE A 597 -8.79 -12.14 -19.35
C PHE A 597 -7.56 -12.39 -18.47
N PHE A 598 -7.70 -13.29 -17.51
CA PHE A 598 -6.64 -13.60 -16.56
C PHE A 598 -5.53 -14.47 -17.15
N ALA A 599 -5.89 -15.43 -18.00
CA ALA A 599 -4.89 -16.24 -18.72
C ALA A 599 -4.11 -15.45 -19.79
N ALA A 600 -4.70 -14.36 -20.31
CA ALA A 600 -4.06 -13.45 -21.25
C ALA A 600 -3.27 -12.32 -20.55
N GLY A 601 -3.15 -12.37 -19.22
CA GLY A 601 -2.33 -11.43 -18.49
C GLY A 601 -3.10 -10.36 -17.71
N GLY A 602 -4.43 -10.44 -17.64
CA GLY A 602 -5.23 -9.53 -16.84
C GLY A 602 -5.00 -9.72 -15.34
N THR A 603 -4.57 -8.68 -14.66
CA THR A 603 -4.47 -8.64 -13.20
C THR A 603 -5.79 -8.20 -12.57
N SER A 604 -5.95 -8.35 -11.26
CA SER A 604 -7.10 -7.79 -10.54
C SER A 604 -7.22 -6.28 -10.74
N MET A 605 -6.09 -5.56 -10.81
CA MET A 605 -6.09 -4.13 -11.13
C MET A 605 -6.52 -3.87 -12.58
N ALA A 606 -6.02 -4.66 -13.52
CA ALA A 606 -6.46 -4.59 -14.90
C ALA A 606 -7.96 -4.91 -15.03
N ALA A 607 -8.47 -5.87 -14.22
CA ALA A 607 -9.89 -6.21 -14.16
C ALA A 607 -10.74 -5.02 -13.65
N VAL A 608 -10.30 -4.39 -12.57
CA VAL A 608 -10.97 -3.18 -12.03
C VAL A 608 -10.95 -2.04 -13.05
N ARG A 609 -9.81 -1.77 -13.68
CA ARG A 609 -9.71 -0.77 -14.76
C ARG A 609 -10.57 -1.13 -15.95
N CYS A 610 -10.60 -2.40 -16.34
CA CYS A 610 -11.44 -2.90 -17.43
C CYS A 610 -12.91 -2.58 -17.19
N VAL A 611 -13.46 -3.01 -16.04
CA VAL A 611 -14.88 -2.81 -15.75
C VAL A 611 -15.24 -1.35 -15.50
N ALA A 612 -14.34 -0.55 -14.92
CA ALA A 612 -14.53 0.89 -14.73
C ALA A 612 -14.56 1.62 -16.09
N THR A 613 -13.59 1.34 -16.98
CA THR A 613 -13.55 1.92 -18.33
C THR A 613 -14.75 1.51 -19.15
N LEU A 614 -15.12 0.22 -19.11
CA LEU A 614 -16.31 -0.28 -19.81
C LEU A 614 -17.59 0.30 -19.21
N GLY A 615 -17.67 0.44 -17.90
CA GLY A 615 -18.78 1.09 -17.21
C GLY A 615 -19.01 2.52 -17.71
N ALA A 616 -17.94 3.31 -17.83
CA ALA A 616 -17.97 4.66 -18.39
C ALA A 616 -18.35 4.68 -19.88
N LEU A 617 -17.73 3.82 -20.69
CA LEU A 617 -17.96 3.75 -22.15
C LEU A 617 -19.36 3.25 -22.52
N LEU A 618 -19.94 2.38 -21.70
CA LEU A 618 -21.24 1.75 -21.96
C LEU A 618 -22.39 2.43 -21.23
N GLY A 619 -22.10 3.34 -20.29
CA GLY A 619 -23.09 3.95 -19.39
C GLY A 619 -23.82 2.92 -18.54
N ARG A 620 -23.10 1.89 -18.06
CA ARG A 620 -23.62 0.76 -17.28
C ARG A 620 -22.77 0.56 -16.03
N ARG A 621 -23.38 0.01 -14.97
CA ARG A 621 -22.61 -0.53 -13.85
C ARG A 621 -22.10 -1.90 -14.24
N VAL A 622 -20.79 -2.07 -14.29
CA VAL A 622 -20.13 -3.36 -14.56
C VAL A 622 -19.43 -3.81 -13.27
N PRO A 623 -20.01 -4.76 -12.51
CA PRO A 623 -19.36 -5.27 -11.32
C PRO A 623 -18.06 -5.99 -11.68
N VAL A 624 -17.02 -5.79 -10.90
CA VAL A 624 -15.73 -6.44 -11.14
C VAL A 624 -15.86 -7.97 -11.04
N GLY A 625 -16.73 -8.48 -10.17
CA GLY A 625 -17.05 -9.91 -10.06
C GLY A 625 -17.48 -10.55 -11.37
N LEU A 626 -18.18 -9.78 -12.23
CA LEU A 626 -18.63 -10.28 -13.53
C LEU A 626 -17.48 -10.78 -14.41
N LEU A 627 -16.32 -10.13 -14.37
CA LEU A 627 -15.15 -10.54 -15.15
C LEU A 627 -14.47 -11.78 -14.54
N TYR A 628 -14.62 -11.99 -13.23
CA TYR A 628 -14.12 -13.19 -12.56
C TYR A 628 -15.02 -14.41 -12.81
N GLU A 629 -16.33 -14.23 -12.84
CA GLU A 629 -17.32 -15.28 -13.10
C GLU A 629 -17.34 -15.67 -14.57
N HIS A 630 -17.05 -14.72 -15.47
CA HIS A 630 -17.06 -14.88 -16.92
C HIS A 630 -15.71 -14.45 -17.53
N PRO A 631 -14.63 -15.19 -17.28
CA PRO A 631 -13.28 -14.73 -17.58
C PRO A 631 -12.91 -14.76 -19.06
N THR A 632 -13.64 -15.47 -19.92
CA THR A 632 -13.36 -15.47 -21.36
C THR A 632 -14.03 -14.31 -22.07
N PHE A 633 -13.40 -13.81 -23.15
CA PHE A 633 -13.89 -12.67 -23.92
C PHE A 633 -15.34 -12.85 -24.39
N ALA A 634 -15.70 -14.04 -24.87
CA ALA A 634 -17.06 -14.33 -25.32
C ALA A 634 -18.07 -14.37 -24.17
N GLU A 635 -17.73 -15.03 -23.06
CA GLU A 635 -18.59 -15.11 -21.87
C GLU A 635 -18.80 -13.75 -21.25
N PHE A 636 -17.73 -12.93 -21.15
CA PHE A 636 -17.80 -11.61 -20.58
C PHE A 636 -18.70 -10.68 -21.40
N ILE A 637 -18.60 -10.70 -22.75
CA ILE A 637 -19.50 -9.93 -23.61
C ILE A 637 -20.94 -10.34 -23.39
N ALA A 638 -21.22 -11.66 -23.36
CA ALA A 638 -22.56 -12.18 -23.13
C ALA A 638 -23.12 -11.76 -21.76
N ALA A 639 -22.26 -11.70 -20.74
CA ALA A 639 -22.64 -11.26 -19.39
C ALA A 639 -22.83 -9.73 -19.28
N LEU A 640 -22.17 -8.93 -20.14
CA LEU A 640 -22.36 -7.48 -20.20
C LEU A 640 -23.67 -7.06 -20.87
N GLU A 641 -24.18 -7.84 -21.83
CA GLU A 641 -25.38 -7.50 -22.60
C GLU A 641 -26.63 -7.24 -21.74
N PRO A 642 -26.98 -8.07 -20.73
CA PRO A 642 -28.18 -7.91 -19.92
C PRO A 642 -28.08 -6.82 -18.84
N LEU A 643 -26.89 -6.21 -18.60
CA LEU A 643 -26.74 -5.21 -17.54
C LEU A 643 -27.57 -3.96 -17.83
N PRO A 644 -28.29 -3.42 -16.82
CA PRO A 644 -29.09 -2.22 -16.99
C PRO A 644 -28.21 -0.98 -17.27
N ARG A 645 -28.71 -0.09 -18.12
CA ARG A 645 -28.07 1.23 -18.31
C ARG A 645 -28.28 2.09 -17.06
N ARG A 646 -27.29 2.91 -16.70
CA ARG A 646 -27.45 3.90 -15.64
C ARG A 646 -28.64 4.82 -15.96
N ALA A 647 -29.56 4.96 -15.01
CA ALA A 647 -30.54 6.05 -15.06
C ALA A 647 -29.77 7.36 -14.98
N GLY A 648 -29.93 8.24 -15.96
CA GLY A 648 -29.36 9.59 -15.90
C GLY A 648 -29.85 10.32 -14.66
N PRO A 649 -29.16 11.41 -14.23
CA PRO A 649 -29.60 12.16 -13.06
C PRO A 649 -31.05 12.58 -13.25
N VAL A 650 -31.92 12.17 -12.32
CA VAL A 650 -33.32 12.61 -12.27
C VAL A 650 -33.26 14.11 -12.01
N SER A 651 -33.55 14.90 -13.07
CA SER A 651 -33.82 16.32 -12.96
C SER A 651 -35.03 16.48 -12.05
N ALA A 652 -34.84 17.00 -10.85
CA ALA A 652 -35.92 17.33 -9.95
C ALA A 652 -36.79 18.40 -10.62
N LEU A 653 -37.89 18.00 -11.19
CA LEU A 653 -39.01 18.90 -11.56
C LEU A 653 -39.58 19.46 -10.25
N VAL A 654 -39.24 20.70 -9.99
CA VAL A 654 -39.94 21.53 -9.02
C VAL A 654 -41.34 21.78 -9.60
N GLU A 655 -42.35 21.09 -9.09
CA GLU A 655 -43.75 21.50 -9.26
C GLU A 655 -43.98 22.75 -8.41
N GLN A 656 -44.08 23.87 -9.09
CA GLN A 656 -44.69 25.08 -8.53
C GLN A 656 -46.21 24.82 -8.39
N GLY A 657 -46.67 24.55 -7.19
CA GLY A 657 -48.09 24.66 -6.84
C GLY A 657 -48.47 26.12 -6.71
N SER A 658 -49.33 26.58 -7.60
CA SER A 658 -50.03 27.86 -7.47
C SER A 658 -51.16 27.74 -6.45
N PRO A 659 -51.45 28.81 -5.67
CA PRO A 659 -52.52 28.80 -4.69
C PRO A 659 -53.89 29.08 -5.35
N GLY A 660 -54.88 28.31 -4.94
CA GLY A 660 -56.30 28.59 -5.11
C GLY A 660 -56.98 28.37 -3.79
#